data_825b51c101ea61b3f2863e4a3a9a1b85
#
_entry.id   825b51c101ea61b3f2863e4a3a9a1b85
#
_cell.length_a   1.000
_cell.length_b   1.000
_cell.length_c   1.000
_cell.angle_alpha   90.00
_cell.angle_beta   90.00
_cell.angle_gamma   90.00
#
_symmetry.space_group_name_H-M   'P 1'
#
loop_
_entity.id
_entity.type
_entity.pdbx_description
1 polymer ?
#
loop_
_entity_poly.entity_id
_entity_poly.type
_entity_poly.pdbx_seq_one_letter_code
_entity_poly.pdbx_strand_id
1 'polypeptide(L)'
;MWKRRIRLHFAVWLLLLGLWSVFGAPGTVPRALAAAAVTIDSPVDGTPVGSGTIRISGTYQDVYDLVLLIDGKRQAEVRKEDPDGDDSGSWYYDLDTSAFNGPVRIIAKGLDVNTRYGVWSRTLTLQASNPARTAPVVRIVNPKEGKGLTGEVPVQISVDSPNAVQRVDVRMNGGPWQAADRKGDHYQYMWQTQDIGERTSSIEAKAVDDRGNTGFSMTTYAQVGAGTREPVTVEKQDRAIWIWEPASYNLLLNPGSRTVLDAMAKDTATFGSDPVTVFYIAVGSYGGIDILEDNREAVRDFLTWAHARGYQVFACIAGGTSPAYMGAYTEYHPLALRQLEKIINYNIASPAGARFDGVNADIEPYISPDFKEQYPSLQKQYLDLSKKMADRRNAAGIDLPIGPAIPKWYDSSNESKNIEWNGATKWLSEHIQDISDYISIMDYRDTADGTAGIIAGAEGEIAYAAKIGKPNSVVIGVETLDIANSGDPETITFREEGRTAMEAELDKVYAAFENKPGFGGIAMHHYDSLRALPSHWGPGAVFWQPPADTEPPTAVSRNPVATATDYSTVQLSYGMAFDNTEVDKYVVYRSKQPGFTAGAATAVGTARSLSFKDTGLLPNTTYYYKVAAMDVRGNIGPASAETQATTRTTALKPMIVSELQIVRSGNGASAALQVVDKATGQPVTAEVYGRFTYAGGKYTGGLATGGAITLASEALPQAAQVGFEPRRITAAGYYWAQAYDAPHTAALYPRVRLQGLSLSAGALEPAFTPDRLQYTVTVSADTYRLAVTARPEAANTAVLVNGALVTPGAPAEVALQPGANRITVRTAGPDGTTDSYTITVNRAAVGSNMLRPVADAYVFENAPAENYGSTELLDIIDAPRAAGGGDRLALMKFNFGAYPEPVHSAKLYVYVHAAPAVAVPVTVQGLTADGWSKEAVNWNNRPGGTAVSIGTLQVVQSGWYGIDVTSFLQSRTDGIATFRLADMNTKNSLVQLHSKEHMEHQPYVIINP
;
A
#
# COMPACT_ATOMS: atom_id res chain seq x y z
N MET A 1 33.29 2.68 55.13
CA MET A 1 34.34 1.91 54.45
C MET A 1 33.86 1.29 53.16
N TRP A 2 33.12 2.01 52.34
CA TRP A 2 32.62 1.49 51.06
C TRP A 2 32.69 2.50 49.87
N LYS A 3 33.57 3.52 49.98
CA LYS A 3 33.79 4.54 48.93
C LYS A 3 35.24 4.56 48.40
N ARG A 4 36.03 3.50 48.54
CA ARG A 4 37.42 3.46 48.08
C ARG A 4 37.81 2.31 47.15
N ARG A 5 36.81 1.54 46.58
CA ARG A 5 37.11 0.42 45.63
C ARG A 5 36.64 0.64 44.21
N ILE A 6 36.10 1.81 43.83
CA ILE A 6 35.61 2.08 42.47
C ILE A 6 36.60 2.93 41.66
N ARG A 7 37.68 3.42 42.22
CA ARG A 7 38.67 4.24 41.49
C ARG A 7 39.92 3.52 40.98
N LEU A 8 39.99 2.20 41.12
CA LEU A 8 41.20 1.43 40.69
C LEU A 8 40.91 0.54 39.44
N HIS A 9 39.71 0.46 38.95
CA HIS A 9 39.41 -0.34 37.76
C HIS A 9 39.26 0.49 36.47
N PHE A 10 39.24 1.82 36.57
CA PHE A 10 39.23 2.71 35.40
C PHE A 10 40.63 3.12 34.90
N ALA A 11 41.70 2.89 35.69
CA ALA A 11 43.08 3.23 35.32
C ALA A 11 43.83 2.09 34.61
N VAL A 12 43.31 0.86 34.62
CA VAL A 12 43.95 -0.29 33.96
C VAL A 12 43.47 -0.52 32.54
N TRP A 13 42.30 0.04 32.16
CA TRP A 13 41.79 -0.03 30.77
C TRP A 13 42.37 1.04 29.84
N LEU A 14 42.96 2.09 30.33
CA LEU A 14 43.64 3.15 29.57
C LEU A 14 45.12 2.88 29.31
N LEU A 15 45.71 1.83 29.90
CA LEU A 15 47.12 1.44 29.69
C LEU A 15 47.31 0.17 28.86
N LEU A 16 46.22 -0.50 28.40
CA LEU A 16 46.27 -1.63 27.46
C LEU A 16 45.92 -1.27 26.02
N LEU A 17 45.68 0.01 25.72
CA LEU A 17 45.45 0.53 24.36
C LEU A 17 46.70 1.21 23.76
N GLY A 18 47.84 1.10 24.42
CA GLY A 18 49.08 1.79 24.00
C GLY A 18 50.20 0.92 23.48
N LEU A 19 50.02 -0.39 23.25
CA LEU A 19 51.12 -1.28 22.81
C LEU A 19 50.70 -2.34 21.77
N TRP A 20 49.95 -1.91 20.69
CA TRP A 20 49.80 -2.69 19.49
C TRP A 20 49.92 -1.78 18.24
N SER A 21 51.04 -1.14 18.10
CA SER A 21 51.43 -0.50 16.84
C SER A 21 52.84 -0.96 16.53
N VAL A 22 52.98 -2.07 15.83
CA VAL A 22 54.05 -2.33 14.82
C VAL A 22 53.69 -3.66 14.11
N PHE A 23 53.59 -3.62 12.76
CA PHE A 23 53.37 -4.71 11.81
C PHE A 23 51.93 -5.17 11.56
N GLY A 24 51.24 -4.41 10.74
CA GLY A 24 50.06 -4.84 9.97
C GLY A 24 49.89 -3.88 8.79
N ALA A 25 49.70 -4.38 7.59
CA ALA A 25 49.40 -3.59 6.40
C ALA A 25 48.22 -2.61 6.61
N PRO A 26 48.16 -1.48 5.91
CA PRO A 26 47.11 -0.49 6.12
C PRO A 26 45.77 -1.04 5.63
N GLY A 27 45.07 -1.77 6.48
CA GLY A 27 43.63 -1.96 6.39
C GLY A 27 42.97 -0.63 6.79
N THR A 28 42.32 0.02 5.87
CA THR A 28 41.49 1.23 6.11
C THR A 28 40.45 0.91 7.18
N VAL A 29 40.66 1.46 8.38
CA VAL A 29 39.61 1.53 9.40
C VAL A 29 38.42 2.25 8.73
N PRO A 30 37.21 1.70 8.67
CA PRO A 30 36.05 2.46 8.19
C PRO A 30 35.95 3.74 9.00
N ARG A 31 36.05 4.89 8.36
CA ARG A 31 35.76 6.19 8.98
C ARG A 31 34.31 6.09 9.48
N ALA A 32 34.12 6.17 10.78
CA ALA A 32 32.76 6.29 11.30
C ALA A 32 32.13 7.49 10.57
N LEU A 33 31.10 7.24 9.75
CA LEU A 33 30.37 8.31 9.07
C LEU A 33 29.86 9.24 10.14
N ALA A 34 30.14 10.52 10.03
CA ALA A 34 29.50 11.51 10.88
C ALA A 34 27.99 11.47 10.62
N ALA A 35 27.17 11.69 11.63
CA ALA A 35 25.74 11.75 11.45
C ALA A 35 25.36 12.89 10.51
N ALA A 36 24.44 12.65 9.60
CA ALA A 36 23.92 13.69 8.72
C ALA A 36 23.37 14.86 9.54
N ALA A 37 23.68 16.08 9.15
CA ALA A 37 23.33 17.27 9.92
C ALA A 37 23.05 18.45 9.01
N VAL A 38 22.15 19.34 9.45
CA VAL A 38 21.91 20.65 8.84
C VAL A 38 21.79 21.70 9.93
N THR A 39 22.39 22.88 9.71
CA THR A 39 22.35 24.00 10.66
C THR A 39 21.77 25.24 10.00
N ILE A 40 21.26 26.15 10.81
CA ILE A 40 21.07 27.56 10.47
C ILE A 40 22.02 28.35 11.38
N ASP A 41 23.03 28.98 10.79
CA ASP A 41 24.10 29.67 11.53
C ASP A 41 23.87 31.17 11.56
N SER A 42 23.21 31.74 10.57
CA SER A 42 22.90 33.16 10.47
C SER A 42 21.55 33.37 9.77
N PRO A 43 20.76 34.33 10.24
CA PRO A 43 20.92 35.15 11.45
C PRO A 43 20.71 34.39 12.75
N VAL A 44 20.99 34.94 13.90
CA VAL A 44 20.71 34.33 15.21
C VAL A 44 19.22 34.35 15.54
N ASP A 45 18.79 33.44 16.37
CA ASP A 45 17.38 33.33 16.81
C ASP A 45 16.92 34.62 17.48
N GLY A 46 15.67 35.02 17.21
CA GLY A 46 15.12 36.28 17.73
C GLY A 46 15.54 37.56 16.98
N THR A 47 16.32 37.46 15.88
CA THR A 47 16.80 38.65 15.13
C THR A 47 15.62 39.49 14.63
N PRO A 48 15.55 40.78 14.96
CA PRO A 48 14.57 41.71 14.40
C PRO A 48 14.93 42.05 12.95
N VAL A 49 13.92 41.99 12.06
CA VAL A 49 14.07 42.27 10.63
C VAL A 49 13.01 43.24 10.15
N GLY A 50 13.43 44.25 9.35
CA GLY A 50 12.52 45.15 8.63
C GLY A 50 12.07 44.53 7.30
N SER A 51 11.31 45.33 6.52
CA SER A 51 10.98 44.98 5.14
C SER A 51 12.25 45.06 4.25
N GLY A 52 12.57 43.97 3.55
CA GLY A 52 13.74 43.87 2.68
C GLY A 52 14.21 42.45 2.52
N THR A 53 15.42 42.26 2.00
CA THR A 53 16.01 40.93 1.84
C THR A 53 17.00 40.66 2.95
N ILE A 54 16.86 39.50 3.62
CA ILE A 54 17.85 38.98 4.59
C ILE A 54 18.41 37.65 4.09
N ARG A 55 19.72 37.46 4.23
CA ARG A 55 20.35 36.18 3.94
C ARG A 55 20.26 35.27 5.16
N ILE A 56 19.70 34.10 4.93
CA ILE A 56 19.71 32.97 5.87
C ILE A 56 20.78 32.02 5.37
N SER A 57 21.66 31.55 6.23
CA SER A 57 22.75 30.66 5.84
C SER A 57 23.10 29.67 6.95
N GLY A 58 23.73 28.59 6.57
CA GLY A 58 24.17 27.56 7.47
C GLY A 58 25.10 26.56 6.78
N THR A 59 25.31 25.44 7.45
CA THR A 59 26.10 24.32 6.95
C THR A 59 25.23 23.07 6.83
N TYR A 60 25.67 22.14 6.00
CA TYR A 60 25.06 20.80 5.90
C TYR A 60 26.17 19.78 5.72
N GLN A 61 25.92 18.56 6.19
CA GLN A 61 26.82 17.44 6.10
C GLN A 61 26.05 16.17 5.77
N ASP A 62 26.45 15.45 4.73
CA ASP A 62 25.80 14.22 4.27
C ASP A 62 24.28 14.38 4.01
N VAL A 63 23.86 15.54 3.47
CA VAL A 63 22.46 15.93 3.27
C VAL A 63 22.20 16.37 1.84
N TYR A 64 21.20 15.78 1.21
CA TYR A 64 20.69 16.21 -0.09
C TYR A 64 19.24 16.73 0.03
N ASP A 65 18.70 17.28 -1.08
CA ASP A 65 17.34 17.84 -1.15
C ASP A 65 17.02 18.88 -0.06
N LEU A 66 18.00 19.75 0.21
CA LEU A 66 17.92 20.78 1.26
C LEU A 66 16.97 21.89 0.86
N VAL A 67 15.93 22.12 1.67
CA VAL A 67 14.90 23.14 1.47
C VAL A 67 14.68 23.93 2.77
N LEU A 68 14.12 25.14 2.65
CA LEU A 68 13.60 25.88 3.80
C LEU A 68 12.08 25.69 3.93
N LEU A 69 11.65 25.55 5.16
CA LEU A 69 10.26 25.64 5.59
C LEU A 69 10.11 26.96 6.32
N ILE A 70 9.29 27.86 5.80
CA ILE A 70 9.07 29.19 6.34
C ILE A 70 7.59 29.34 6.69
N ASP A 71 7.28 29.65 7.94
CA ASP A 71 5.92 29.79 8.46
C ASP A 71 5.02 28.58 8.12
N GLY A 72 5.57 27.36 8.29
CA GLY A 72 4.82 26.15 8.00
C GLY A 72 4.52 25.90 6.53
N LYS A 73 5.24 26.54 5.61
CA LYS A 73 5.14 26.34 4.16
C LYS A 73 6.50 25.99 3.56
N ARG A 74 6.54 25.00 2.69
CA ARG A 74 7.74 24.66 1.93
C ARG A 74 8.10 25.80 0.98
N GLN A 75 9.34 26.25 1.03
CA GLN A 75 9.92 27.22 0.11
C GLN A 75 10.73 26.53 -0.99
N ALA A 76 11.29 27.35 -1.92
CA ALA A 76 12.22 26.88 -2.92
C ALA A 76 13.50 26.31 -2.28
N GLU A 77 14.22 25.50 -3.07
CA GLU A 77 15.50 24.95 -2.66
C GLU A 77 16.52 26.05 -2.34
N VAL A 78 17.35 25.80 -1.33
CA VAL A 78 18.45 26.69 -0.95
C VAL A 78 19.55 26.64 -2.02
N ARG A 79 20.41 27.68 -2.06
CA ARG A 79 21.66 27.64 -2.83
C ARG A 79 22.72 26.95 -2.01
N LYS A 80 23.18 25.80 -2.51
CA LYS A 80 24.27 25.04 -1.90
C LYS A 80 25.61 25.43 -2.49
N GLU A 81 26.63 25.51 -1.66
CA GLU A 81 28.04 25.61 -2.01
C GLU A 81 28.69 24.30 -1.60
N ASP A 82 28.94 23.47 -2.59
CA ASP A 82 29.46 22.10 -2.47
C ASP A 82 30.58 21.96 -3.51
N PRO A 83 31.78 22.48 -3.23
CA PRO A 83 32.85 22.56 -4.23
C PRO A 83 33.50 21.20 -4.55
N ASP A 84 33.34 20.22 -3.71
CA ASP A 84 33.89 18.86 -3.82
C ASP A 84 32.83 17.81 -4.16
N GLY A 85 31.53 18.17 -4.14
CA GLY A 85 30.46 17.32 -4.57
C GLY A 85 30.15 16.18 -3.60
N ASP A 86 30.42 16.38 -2.29
CA ASP A 86 30.29 15.33 -1.28
C ASP A 86 29.01 15.44 -0.45
N ASP A 87 28.01 16.22 -0.94
CA ASP A 87 26.75 16.53 -0.24
C ASP A 87 26.98 17.15 1.16
N SER A 88 28.09 17.88 1.31
CA SER A 88 28.46 18.63 2.52
C SER A 88 29.00 19.99 2.13
N GLY A 89 28.74 21.00 2.96
CA GLY A 89 29.21 22.36 2.65
C GLY A 89 28.41 23.44 3.34
N SER A 90 28.39 24.61 2.72
CA SER A 90 27.57 25.72 3.17
C SER A 90 26.34 25.90 2.26
N TRP A 91 25.32 26.55 2.78
CA TRP A 91 24.13 26.88 2.03
C TRP A 91 23.62 28.27 2.40
N TYR A 92 22.89 28.90 1.52
CA TYR A 92 22.18 30.15 1.81
C TYR A 92 20.87 30.28 1.05
N TYR A 93 20.01 31.14 1.58
CA TYR A 93 18.75 31.56 0.98
C TYR A 93 18.52 33.04 1.26
N ASP A 94 18.23 33.81 0.23
CA ASP A 94 17.91 35.22 0.35
C ASP A 94 16.38 35.37 0.51
N LEU A 95 15.93 35.57 1.75
CA LEU A 95 14.51 35.70 2.12
C LEU A 95 14.05 37.15 1.96
N ASP A 96 13.01 37.38 1.17
CA ASP A 96 12.26 38.62 1.17
C ASP A 96 11.33 38.71 2.38
N THR A 97 11.72 39.51 3.35
CA THR A 97 10.95 39.71 4.58
C THR A 97 9.80 40.70 4.43
N SER A 98 9.64 41.34 3.28
CA SER A 98 8.54 42.26 3.00
C SER A 98 7.16 41.63 3.03
N ALA A 99 7.10 40.29 2.94
CA ALA A 99 5.85 39.52 3.00
C ALA A 99 5.35 39.22 4.42
N PHE A 100 6.19 39.44 5.46
CA PHE A 100 5.92 38.98 6.83
C PHE A 100 5.74 40.15 7.81
N ASN A 101 4.99 39.88 8.90
CA ASN A 101 4.92 40.74 10.08
C ASN A 101 4.66 39.87 11.33
N GLY A 102 5.46 40.07 12.38
CA GLY A 102 5.46 39.23 13.57
C GLY A 102 6.56 38.18 13.56
N PRO A 103 6.48 37.14 14.42
CA PRO A 103 7.44 36.06 14.45
C PRO A 103 7.34 35.23 13.17
N VAL A 104 8.48 34.94 12.54
CA VAL A 104 8.60 34.10 11.33
C VAL A 104 9.47 32.89 11.67
N ARG A 105 8.90 31.69 11.72
CA ARG A 105 9.65 30.48 12.01
C ARG A 105 10.24 29.88 10.73
N ILE A 106 11.51 29.50 10.81
CA ILE A 106 12.28 28.98 9.68
C ILE A 106 13.01 27.72 10.13
N ILE A 107 12.89 26.68 9.34
CA ILE A 107 13.55 25.39 9.55
C ILE A 107 14.21 24.98 8.24
N ALA A 108 15.47 24.59 8.27
CA ALA A 108 16.13 23.93 7.17
C ALA A 108 15.88 22.42 7.29
N LYS A 109 15.39 21.80 6.22
CA LYS A 109 15.12 20.36 6.11
C LYS A 109 15.83 19.80 4.90
N GLY A 110 16.52 18.68 5.08
CA GLY A 110 17.08 17.88 4.00
C GLY A 110 16.83 16.40 4.25
N LEU A 111 17.43 15.57 3.42
CA LEU A 111 17.40 14.12 3.56
C LEU A 111 18.84 13.61 3.73
N ASP A 112 19.07 12.72 4.68
CA ASP A 112 20.33 12.01 4.85
C ASP A 112 20.61 11.19 3.58
N VAL A 113 21.78 11.36 2.99
CA VAL A 113 22.17 10.66 1.75
C VAL A 113 22.21 9.14 1.90
N ASN A 114 22.42 8.65 3.09
CA ASN A 114 22.60 7.23 3.37
C ASN A 114 21.27 6.54 3.70
N THR A 115 20.50 7.13 4.63
CA THR A 115 19.26 6.54 5.16
C THR A 115 18.00 7.09 4.51
N ARG A 116 18.09 8.25 3.83
CA ARG A 116 16.96 9.05 3.31
C ARG A 116 16.01 9.59 4.39
N TYR A 117 16.38 9.50 5.66
CA TYR A 117 15.62 10.13 6.73
C TYR A 117 15.67 11.65 6.64
N GLY A 118 14.61 12.29 7.13
CA GLY A 118 14.58 13.73 7.30
C GLY A 118 15.62 14.19 8.32
N VAL A 119 16.44 15.17 7.92
CA VAL A 119 17.39 15.86 8.78
C VAL A 119 16.92 17.30 8.95
N TRP A 120 16.82 17.77 10.17
CA TRP A 120 16.19 19.04 10.52
C TRP A 120 17.17 19.91 11.29
N SER A 121 17.19 21.22 10.95
CA SER A 121 17.88 22.22 11.79
C SER A 121 17.06 22.53 13.05
N ARG A 122 17.68 23.21 14.01
CA ARG A 122 16.93 23.95 15.02
C ARG A 122 16.04 24.98 14.35
N THR A 123 14.94 25.34 15.00
CA THR A 123 14.06 26.40 14.55
C THR A 123 14.74 27.76 14.74
N LEU A 124 14.82 28.56 13.68
CA LEU A 124 15.16 29.97 13.72
C LEU A 124 13.86 30.80 13.75
N THR A 125 13.71 31.73 14.66
CA THR A 125 12.58 32.66 14.67
C THR A 125 13.11 34.09 14.38
N LEU A 126 12.67 34.70 13.28
CA LEU A 126 12.88 36.10 13.00
C LEU A 126 11.70 36.90 13.56
N GLN A 127 11.98 38.15 13.97
CA GLN A 127 10.96 39.10 14.41
C GLN A 127 10.74 40.16 13.31
N ALA A 128 9.79 39.85 12.38
CA ALA A 128 9.52 40.77 11.27
C ALA A 128 8.67 41.96 11.73
N SER A 129 9.09 43.18 11.35
CA SER A 129 8.35 44.41 11.61
C SER A 129 7.92 45.03 10.30
N ASN A 130 6.74 44.69 9.85
CA ASN A 130 6.11 45.23 8.63
C ASN A 130 4.59 45.37 8.82
N PRO A 131 4.14 46.44 9.53
CA PRO A 131 2.72 46.61 9.84
C PRO A 131 1.81 46.60 8.61
N ALA A 132 2.31 46.99 7.42
CA ALA A 132 1.57 46.96 6.18
C ALA A 132 1.16 45.51 5.75
N ARG A 133 1.78 44.48 6.30
CA ARG A 133 1.46 43.05 6.05
C ARG A 133 0.64 42.39 7.16
N THR A 134 0.21 43.17 8.15
CA THR A 134 -0.71 42.65 9.16
C THR A 134 -2.05 42.32 8.51
N ALA A 135 -2.43 41.04 8.54
CA ALA A 135 -3.75 40.65 8.09
C ALA A 135 -4.84 41.27 8.98
N PRO A 136 -5.98 41.67 8.40
CA PRO A 136 -7.12 42.17 9.18
C PRO A 136 -7.55 41.16 10.25
N VAL A 137 -7.81 41.60 11.47
CA VAL A 137 -8.42 40.77 12.52
C VAL A 137 -9.93 40.86 12.36
N VAL A 138 -10.57 39.76 12.00
CA VAL A 138 -12.01 39.69 11.69
C VAL A 138 -12.73 38.96 12.80
N ARG A 139 -13.84 39.52 13.30
CA ARG A 139 -14.68 38.92 14.35
C ARG A 139 -16.14 39.06 14.00
N ILE A 140 -16.89 37.99 14.08
CA ILE A 140 -18.35 38.01 14.05
C ILE A 140 -18.81 38.43 15.45
N VAL A 141 -19.45 39.59 15.57
CA VAL A 141 -19.89 40.14 16.87
C VAL A 141 -21.35 39.86 17.12
N ASN A 142 -22.12 39.63 16.06
CA ASN A 142 -23.50 39.15 16.10
C ASN A 142 -23.75 38.24 14.88
N PRO A 143 -24.44 37.10 15.02
CA PRO A 143 -24.91 36.48 16.26
C PRO A 143 -23.80 36.00 17.16
N LYS A 144 -24.07 35.81 18.43
CA LYS A 144 -23.16 35.14 19.37
C LYS A 144 -23.22 33.64 19.18
N GLU A 145 -22.12 32.95 19.45
CA GLU A 145 -22.03 31.48 19.40
C GLU A 145 -23.12 30.83 20.28
N GLY A 146 -23.75 29.77 19.76
CA GLY A 146 -24.83 29.06 20.42
C GLY A 146 -26.17 29.80 20.51
N LYS A 147 -26.28 31.00 19.94
CA LYS A 147 -27.52 31.81 19.98
C LYS A 147 -28.58 31.19 19.07
N GLY A 148 -29.82 31.09 19.59
CA GLY A 148 -30.98 30.73 18.79
C GLY A 148 -31.39 31.90 17.87
N LEU A 149 -31.62 31.59 16.58
CA LEU A 149 -31.92 32.57 15.53
C LEU A 149 -33.24 32.27 14.86
N THR A 150 -33.98 33.32 14.55
CA THR A 150 -35.25 33.24 13.80
C THR A 150 -35.43 34.48 12.93
N GLY A 151 -36.01 34.32 11.74
CA GLY A 151 -36.33 35.42 10.83
C GLY A 151 -35.12 36.03 10.18
N GLU A 152 -35.15 37.37 10.04
CA GLU A 152 -34.05 38.13 9.48
C GLU A 152 -33.01 38.48 10.54
N VAL A 153 -31.75 38.02 10.36
CA VAL A 153 -30.68 38.13 11.34
C VAL A 153 -29.56 39.03 10.81
N PRO A 154 -29.24 40.15 11.48
CA PRO A 154 -28.10 40.97 11.13
C PRO A 154 -26.80 40.25 11.55
N VAL A 155 -26.01 39.78 10.60
CA VAL A 155 -24.65 39.30 10.84
C VAL A 155 -23.73 40.52 10.88
N GLN A 156 -23.22 40.84 12.06
CA GLN A 156 -22.36 42.01 12.29
C GLN A 156 -20.93 41.55 12.45
N ILE A 157 -20.01 42.20 11.71
CA ILE A 157 -18.60 41.83 11.61
C ILE A 157 -17.76 43.05 12.00
N SER A 158 -16.92 42.90 13.01
CA SER A 158 -15.86 43.89 13.32
C SER A 158 -14.57 43.52 12.61
N VAL A 159 -13.90 44.50 12.06
CA VAL A 159 -12.60 44.34 11.40
C VAL A 159 -11.66 45.36 11.99
N ASP A 160 -10.56 44.88 12.55
CA ASP A 160 -9.43 45.66 13.01
C ASP A 160 -8.27 45.45 12.05
N SER A 161 -7.83 46.52 11.39
CA SER A 161 -6.76 46.45 10.37
C SER A 161 -5.94 47.76 10.38
N PRO A 162 -4.61 47.65 10.32
CA PRO A 162 -3.74 48.83 10.18
C PRO A 162 -3.85 49.46 8.77
N ASN A 163 -4.36 48.70 7.78
CA ASN A 163 -4.55 49.17 6.41
C ASN A 163 -6.05 49.40 6.14
N ALA A 164 -6.36 50.15 5.06
CA ALA A 164 -7.75 50.39 4.68
C ALA A 164 -8.46 49.08 4.25
N VAL A 165 -9.59 48.76 4.86
CA VAL A 165 -10.39 47.58 4.50
C VAL A 165 -11.05 47.82 3.15
N GLN A 166 -10.73 47.02 2.17
CA GLN A 166 -11.25 47.10 0.80
C GLN A 166 -12.58 46.34 0.67
N ARG A 167 -12.70 45.15 1.29
CA ARG A 167 -13.86 44.30 1.18
C ARG A 167 -14.03 43.42 2.41
N VAL A 168 -15.27 43.19 2.81
CA VAL A 168 -15.65 42.21 3.83
C VAL A 168 -16.73 41.30 3.25
N ASP A 169 -16.50 39.99 3.35
CA ASP A 169 -17.45 38.98 2.90
C ASP A 169 -17.84 38.07 4.07
N VAL A 170 -19.06 37.54 3.98
CA VAL A 170 -19.60 36.54 4.90
C VAL A 170 -20.16 35.36 4.11
N ARG A 171 -20.09 34.18 4.68
CA ARG A 171 -20.78 33.01 4.14
C ARG A 171 -21.44 32.20 5.26
N MET A 172 -22.54 31.56 4.95
CA MET A 172 -23.29 30.67 5.83
C MET A 172 -23.25 29.24 5.28
N ASN A 173 -23.06 28.25 6.17
CA ASN A 173 -23.10 26.82 5.84
C ASN A 173 -22.20 26.45 4.65
N GLY A 174 -21.05 27.12 4.56
CA GLY A 174 -20.07 26.89 3.47
C GLY A 174 -20.60 27.24 2.07
N GLY A 175 -21.67 28.01 1.96
CA GLY A 175 -22.19 28.53 0.69
C GLY A 175 -21.27 29.59 0.07
N PRO A 176 -21.72 30.29 -1.00
CA PRO A 176 -20.94 31.33 -1.64
C PRO A 176 -20.69 32.53 -0.72
N TRP A 177 -19.55 33.18 -0.87
CA TRP A 177 -19.20 34.40 -0.17
C TRP A 177 -20.09 35.55 -0.64
N GLN A 178 -20.73 36.26 0.33
CA GLN A 178 -21.61 37.39 0.12
C GLN A 178 -20.97 38.65 0.68
N ALA A 179 -21.02 39.75 -0.06
CA ALA A 179 -20.49 41.02 0.42
C ALA A 179 -21.29 41.55 1.62
N ALA A 180 -20.59 42.03 2.65
CA ALA A 180 -21.17 42.71 3.79
C ALA A 180 -21.04 44.24 3.64
N ASP A 181 -22.12 44.99 3.89
CA ASP A 181 -22.17 46.42 3.78
C ASP A 181 -21.53 47.10 5.01
N ARG A 182 -20.77 48.19 4.81
CA ARG A 182 -20.26 48.98 5.91
C ARG A 182 -21.39 49.77 6.60
N LYS A 183 -21.51 49.62 7.90
CA LYS A 183 -22.48 50.31 8.75
C LYS A 183 -21.75 51.02 9.95
N GLY A 184 -21.22 52.19 9.68
CA GLY A 184 -20.43 52.93 10.69
C GLY A 184 -19.08 52.24 10.97
N ASP A 185 -18.95 51.73 12.19
CA ASP A 185 -17.72 51.06 12.71
C ASP A 185 -17.65 49.54 12.45
N HIS A 186 -18.72 48.97 11.89
CA HIS A 186 -18.79 47.53 11.59
C HIS A 186 -19.32 47.28 10.18
N TYR A 187 -19.28 45.99 9.76
CA TYR A 187 -19.86 45.50 8.52
C TYR A 187 -21.07 44.65 8.86
N GLN A 188 -22.10 44.66 8.01
CA GLN A 188 -23.33 43.92 8.25
C GLN A 188 -23.83 43.25 6.99
N TYR A 189 -24.32 42.04 7.15
CA TYR A 189 -25.09 41.28 6.17
C TYR A 189 -26.41 40.85 6.78
N MET A 190 -27.51 41.01 6.08
CA MET A 190 -28.84 40.57 6.54
C MET A 190 -29.09 39.15 6.09
N TRP A 191 -29.05 38.22 7.00
CA TRP A 191 -29.24 36.78 6.75
C TRP A 191 -30.68 36.35 6.98
N GLN A 192 -31.34 35.78 5.91
CA GLN A 192 -32.70 35.23 5.99
C GLN A 192 -32.63 33.79 6.49
N THR A 193 -33.12 33.51 7.70
CA THR A 193 -33.03 32.17 8.31
C THR A 193 -34.33 31.35 8.16
N GLN A 194 -35.42 31.93 7.71
CA GLN A 194 -36.73 31.29 7.66
C GLN A 194 -36.81 30.08 6.71
N ASP A 195 -35.98 30.03 5.68
CA ASP A 195 -35.99 28.96 4.67
C ASP A 195 -34.98 27.87 4.96
N ILE A 196 -34.24 27.95 6.09
CA ILE A 196 -33.09 27.05 6.35
C ILE A 196 -33.51 25.79 7.10
N GLY A 197 -34.64 25.81 7.78
CA GLY A 197 -35.08 24.74 8.69
C GLY A 197 -34.33 24.79 10.05
N GLU A 198 -34.79 23.97 11.00
CA GLU A 198 -34.18 23.86 12.33
C GLU A 198 -32.87 23.10 12.28
N ARG A 199 -31.74 23.77 12.50
CA ARG A 199 -30.40 23.17 12.46
C ARG A 199 -29.33 24.07 13.05
N THR A 200 -28.20 23.47 13.40
CA THR A 200 -26.93 24.22 13.56
C THR A 200 -26.52 24.84 12.22
N SER A 201 -26.06 26.06 12.26
CA SER A 201 -25.54 26.78 11.09
C SER A 201 -24.18 27.38 11.39
N SER A 202 -23.28 27.34 10.43
CA SER A 202 -21.95 27.94 10.49
C SER A 202 -21.96 29.31 9.80
N ILE A 203 -21.33 30.29 10.42
CA ILE A 203 -21.14 31.65 9.87
C ILE A 203 -19.65 31.95 9.87
N GLU A 204 -19.10 32.31 8.70
CA GLU A 204 -17.70 32.67 8.50
C GLU A 204 -17.61 34.06 7.87
N ALA A 205 -16.61 34.85 8.26
CA ALA A 205 -16.33 36.14 7.66
C ALA A 205 -14.86 36.25 7.24
N LYS A 206 -14.62 37.02 6.19
CA LYS A 206 -13.27 37.40 5.77
C LYS A 206 -13.21 38.86 5.39
N ALA A 207 -12.06 39.49 5.60
CA ALA A 207 -11.80 40.84 5.15
C ALA A 207 -10.51 40.89 4.32
N VAL A 208 -10.52 41.72 3.29
CA VAL A 208 -9.35 41.99 2.44
C VAL A 208 -9.04 43.46 2.57
N ASP A 209 -7.76 43.81 2.83
CA ASP A 209 -7.32 45.21 2.91
C ASP A 209 -6.79 45.70 1.53
N ASP A 210 -6.43 46.97 1.45
CA ASP A 210 -5.90 47.62 0.26
C ASP A 210 -4.49 47.16 -0.14
N ARG A 211 -3.82 46.36 0.71
CA ARG A 211 -2.54 45.71 0.45
C ARG A 211 -2.73 44.23 0.01
N GLY A 212 -3.97 43.76 -0.07
CA GLY A 212 -4.31 42.39 -0.43
C GLY A 212 -4.14 41.39 0.74
N ASN A 213 -3.86 41.86 1.97
CA ASN A 213 -3.83 40.95 3.13
C ASN A 213 -5.26 40.48 3.41
N THR A 214 -5.43 39.19 3.66
CA THR A 214 -6.73 38.57 3.96
C THR A 214 -6.74 38.02 5.37
N GLY A 215 -7.70 38.51 6.18
CA GLY A 215 -8.01 37.98 7.50
C GLY A 215 -9.33 37.21 7.50
N PHE A 216 -9.42 36.19 8.33
CA PHE A 216 -10.63 35.38 8.49
C PHE A 216 -11.06 35.36 9.94
N SER A 217 -12.40 35.31 10.17
CA SER A 217 -12.91 35.02 11.52
C SER A 217 -12.73 33.54 11.86
N MET A 218 -12.78 33.23 13.16
CA MET A 218 -13.23 31.91 13.59
C MET A 218 -14.69 31.71 13.16
N THR A 219 -15.10 30.48 12.86
CA THR A 219 -16.50 30.17 12.55
C THR A 219 -17.37 30.43 13.77
N THR A 220 -18.49 31.09 13.62
CA THR A 220 -19.54 31.20 14.66
C THR A 220 -20.61 30.16 14.38
N TYR A 221 -20.89 29.33 15.36
CA TYR A 221 -21.97 28.34 15.28
C TYR A 221 -23.23 28.87 16.00
N ALA A 222 -24.35 28.89 15.29
CA ALA A 222 -25.62 29.37 15.80
C ALA A 222 -26.72 28.37 15.50
N GLN A 223 -27.80 28.37 16.35
CA GLN A 223 -28.95 27.49 16.17
C GLN A 223 -30.05 28.23 15.40
N VAL A 224 -30.47 27.76 14.25
CA VAL A 224 -31.67 28.24 13.56
C VAL A 224 -32.84 27.38 14.04
N GLY A 225 -33.88 28.06 14.62
CA GLY A 225 -35.01 27.36 15.23
C GLY A 225 -34.63 26.68 16.56
N ALA A 226 -35.30 25.59 16.89
CA ALA A 226 -35.10 24.80 18.11
C ALA A 226 -34.01 23.71 17.98
N GLY A 227 -33.03 23.92 17.10
CA GLY A 227 -32.02 22.93 16.79
C GLY A 227 -31.45 22.21 18.02
N THR A 228 -31.39 20.89 17.97
CA THR A 228 -30.86 20.03 19.05
C THR A 228 -29.34 19.82 18.87
N ARG A 229 -28.62 19.85 19.99
CA ARG A 229 -27.23 19.37 20.00
C ARG A 229 -27.25 17.84 19.87
N GLU A 230 -26.44 17.35 18.94
CA GLU A 230 -26.22 15.93 18.77
C GLU A 230 -25.17 15.44 19.81
N PRO A 231 -25.44 14.36 20.56
CA PRO A 231 -24.41 13.79 21.41
C PRO A 231 -23.30 13.19 20.53
N VAL A 232 -22.07 13.21 21.02
CA VAL A 232 -20.95 12.56 20.31
C VAL A 232 -20.97 11.07 20.59
N THR A 233 -20.96 10.29 19.54
CA THR A 233 -20.94 8.83 19.57
C THR A 233 -19.61 8.32 19.04
N VAL A 234 -18.94 7.47 19.80
CA VAL A 234 -17.71 6.76 19.34
C VAL A 234 -18.11 5.32 19.03
N GLU A 235 -18.31 5.05 17.76
CA GLU A 235 -18.55 3.70 17.29
C GLU A 235 -17.24 2.90 17.20
N LYS A 236 -17.34 1.58 17.22
CA LYS A 236 -16.18 0.71 17.03
C LYS A 236 -15.63 0.88 15.62
N GLN A 237 -14.35 1.17 15.51
CA GLN A 237 -13.63 1.35 14.25
C GLN A 237 -12.90 0.06 13.85
N ASP A 238 -13.57 -1.04 13.94
CA ASP A 238 -13.08 -2.42 13.98
C ASP A 238 -11.79 -2.65 13.16
N ARG A 239 -11.81 -2.32 11.85
CA ARG A 239 -10.65 -2.42 10.98
C ARG A 239 -10.56 -1.20 10.06
N ALA A 240 -9.61 -0.32 10.35
CA ALA A 240 -9.40 0.95 9.66
C ALA A 240 -8.14 0.94 8.77
N ILE A 241 -8.07 1.88 7.83
CA ILE A 241 -6.89 2.10 7.00
C ILE A 241 -6.68 3.59 6.74
N TRP A 242 -5.43 4.08 6.89
CA TRP A 242 -5.06 5.42 6.45
C TRP A 242 -4.89 5.50 4.94
N ILE A 243 -5.41 6.55 4.34
CA ILE A 243 -5.35 6.81 2.90
C ILE A 243 -4.82 8.24 2.70
N TRP A 244 -3.54 8.33 2.38
CA TRP A 244 -2.84 9.60 2.16
C TRP A 244 -2.91 10.07 0.71
N GLU A 245 -2.43 11.29 0.45
CA GLU A 245 -2.23 11.77 -0.92
C GLU A 245 -1.05 11.02 -1.59
N PRO A 246 -1.13 10.67 -2.87
CA PRO A 246 -2.18 11.04 -3.84
C PRO A 246 -3.42 10.14 -3.86
N ALA A 247 -3.42 8.99 -3.18
CA ALA A 247 -4.49 7.99 -3.26
C ALA A 247 -5.84 8.57 -2.80
N SER A 248 -5.87 9.36 -1.72
CA SER A 248 -7.10 10.01 -1.25
C SER A 248 -7.75 10.88 -2.33
N TYR A 249 -6.97 11.65 -3.06
CA TYR A 249 -7.45 12.51 -4.14
C TYR A 249 -7.92 11.71 -5.37
N ASN A 250 -7.25 10.59 -5.67
CA ASN A 250 -7.75 9.66 -6.68
C ASN A 250 -9.15 9.12 -6.31
N LEU A 251 -9.35 8.71 -5.05
CA LEU A 251 -10.63 8.17 -4.58
C LEU A 251 -11.75 9.23 -4.58
N LEU A 252 -11.42 10.46 -4.19
CA LEU A 252 -12.38 11.55 -4.10
C LEU A 252 -12.76 12.08 -5.49
N LEU A 253 -11.79 12.27 -6.40
CA LEU A 253 -11.97 12.93 -7.69
C LEU A 253 -12.15 11.99 -8.87
N ASN A 254 -11.67 10.73 -8.77
CA ASN A 254 -11.83 9.70 -9.78
C ASN A 254 -12.74 8.57 -9.28
N PRO A 255 -14.04 8.56 -9.59
CA PRO A 255 -14.98 7.53 -9.12
C PRO A 255 -14.57 6.09 -9.48
N GLY A 256 -13.82 5.88 -10.57
CA GLY A 256 -13.29 4.57 -10.96
C GLY A 256 -12.39 3.94 -9.90
N SER A 257 -11.57 4.73 -9.21
CA SER A 257 -10.66 4.25 -8.14
C SER A 257 -11.38 3.55 -6.98
N ARG A 258 -12.65 3.88 -6.77
CA ARG A 258 -13.49 3.30 -5.70
C ARG A 258 -13.72 1.80 -5.90
N THR A 259 -13.65 1.29 -7.13
CA THR A 259 -13.78 -0.15 -7.42
C THR A 259 -12.58 -0.93 -6.87
N VAL A 260 -11.39 -0.34 -6.94
CA VAL A 260 -10.15 -0.92 -6.42
C VAL A 260 -10.16 -0.93 -4.88
N LEU A 261 -10.58 0.18 -4.26
CA LEU A 261 -10.72 0.28 -2.80
C LEU A 261 -11.73 -0.74 -2.26
N ASP A 262 -12.94 -0.80 -2.86
CA ASP A 262 -14.00 -1.72 -2.43
C ASP A 262 -13.58 -3.18 -2.57
N ALA A 263 -12.93 -3.54 -3.69
CA ALA A 263 -12.42 -4.88 -3.92
C ALA A 263 -11.34 -5.27 -2.90
N MET A 264 -10.42 -4.36 -2.58
CA MET A 264 -9.38 -4.62 -1.57
C MET A 264 -9.96 -4.71 -0.15
N ALA A 265 -10.86 -3.77 0.20
CA ALA A 265 -11.43 -3.69 1.54
C ALA A 265 -12.28 -4.93 1.89
N LYS A 266 -12.90 -5.57 0.90
CA LYS A 266 -13.75 -6.76 1.06
C LYS A 266 -13.04 -8.09 0.80
N ASP A 267 -11.79 -8.05 0.35
CA ASP A 267 -11.06 -9.28 0.07
C ASP A 267 -10.59 -9.96 1.35
N THR A 268 -11.37 -10.92 1.80
CA THR A 268 -11.04 -11.79 2.94
C THR A 268 -10.38 -13.11 2.51
N ALA A 269 -10.42 -13.43 1.21
CA ALA A 269 -10.02 -14.74 0.69
C ALA A 269 -8.53 -14.83 0.36
N THR A 270 -7.94 -13.75 -0.20
CA THR A 270 -6.55 -13.78 -0.69
C THR A 270 -5.53 -14.03 0.43
N PHE A 271 -5.74 -13.41 1.61
CA PHE A 271 -4.81 -13.48 2.74
C PHE A 271 -5.43 -14.02 4.03
N GLY A 272 -6.73 -14.35 4.04
CA GLY A 272 -7.46 -14.69 5.26
C GLY A 272 -7.72 -13.48 6.18
N SER A 273 -7.71 -12.27 5.61
CA SER A 273 -7.85 -11.02 6.38
C SER A 273 -9.30 -10.74 6.76
N ASP A 274 -9.50 -10.01 7.86
CA ASP A 274 -10.79 -9.36 8.12
C ASP A 274 -11.05 -8.20 7.15
N PRO A 275 -12.31 -7.90 6.81
CA PRO A 275 -12.64 -6.82 5.91
C PRO A 275 -12.31 -5.45 6.53
N VAL A 276 -11.80 -4.52 5.72
CA VAL A 276 -11.64 -3.13 6.12
C VAL A 276 -13.02 -2.46 6.14
N THR A 277 -13.34 -1.79 7.24
CA THR A 277 -14.65 -1.16 7.48
C THR A 277 -14.58 0.35 7.65
N VAL A 278 -13.38 0.92 7.86
CA VAL A 278 -13.17 2.34 8.15
C VAL A 278 -12.04 2.92 7.31
N PHE A 279 -12.26 4.11 6.75
CA PHE A 279 -11.25 4.85 6.00
C PHE A 279 -10.89 6.15 6.72
N TYR A 280 -9.61 6.34 7.02
CA TYR A 280 -9.04 7.64 7.42
C TYR A 280 -8.49 8.31 6.16
N ILE A 281 -9.29 9.20 5.55
CA ILE A 281 -8.98 9.79 4.25
C ILE A 281 -8.45 11.21 4.39
N ALA A 282 -7.27 11.49 3.82
CA ALA A 282 -6.68 12.81 3.83
C ALA A 282 -7.52 13.82 3.03
N VAL A 283 -7.84 14.98 3.64
CA VAL A 283 -8.72 16.02 3.09
C VAL A 283 -8.11 17.42 3.21
N GLY A 284 -6.83 17.57 2.97
CA GLY A 284 -6.13 18.85 3.02
C GLY A 284 -6.14 19.60 1.69
N SER A 285 -4.95 20.06 1.29
CA SER A 285 -4.68 20.66 -0.02
C SER A 285 -3.59 19.87 -0.71
N TYR A 286 -3.85 19.38 -1.92
CA TYR A 286 -2.89 18.62 -2.72
C TYR A 286 -2.94 19.03 -4.19
N GLY A 287 -1.78 19.18 -4.83
CA GLY A 287 -1.70 19.56 -6.24
C GLY A 287 -2.31 20.93 -6.57
N GLY A 288 -2.50 21.79 -5.57
CA GLY A 288 -3.16 23.08 -5.70
C GLY A 288 -4.67 23.06 -5.56
N ILE A 289 -5.27 21.90 -5.19
CA ILE A 289 -6.70 21.71 -4.96
C ILE A 289 -6.94 21.63 -3.44
N ASP A 290 -7.79 22.50 -2.90
CA ASP A 290 -8.37 22.34 -1.56
C ASP A 290 -9.69 21.59 -1.70
N ILE A 291 -9.70 20.30 -1.35
CA ILE A 291 -10.80 19.39 -1.72
C ILE A 291 -12.15 19.82 -1.12
N LEU A 292 -12.15 20.35 0.11
CA LEU A 292 -13.37 20.77 0.82
C LEU A 292 -13.86 22.16 0.38
N GLU A 293 -13.05 22.95 -0.31
CA GLU A 293 -13.45 24.24 -0.89
C GLU A 293 -13.77 24.10 -2.38
N ASP A 294 -12.94 23.40 -3.13
CA ASP A 294 -13.00 23.39 -4.60
C ASP A 294 -13.90 22.27 -5.16
N ASN A 295 -14.04 21.13 -4.42
CA ASN A 295 -14.67 19.92 -4.95
C ASN A 295 -15.64 19.23 -3.97
N ARG A 296 -16.45 20.00 -3.24
CA ARG A 296 -17.39 19.50 -2.21
C ARG A 296 -18.35 18.42 -2.71
N GLU A 297 -18.82 18.54 -3.94
CA GLU A 297 -19.74 17.55 -4.52
C GLU A 297 -19.05 16.20 -4.72
N ALA A 298 -17.79 16.19 -5.16
CA ALA A 298 -17.03 14.94 -5.29
C ALA A 298 -16.82 14.24 -3.93
N VAL A 299 -16.63 15.02 -2.87
CA VAL A 299 -16.57 14.50 -1.48
C VAL A 299 -17.92 13.92 -1.06
N ARG A 300 -19.05 14.61 -1.36
CA ARG A 300 -20.41 14.09 -1.09
C ARG A 300 -20.67 12.77 -1.82
N ASP A 301 -20.30 12.70 -3.08
CA ASP A 301 -20.46 11.49 -3.89
C ASP A 301 -19.66 10.33 -3.31
N PHE A 302 -18.42 10.60 -2.86
CA PHE A 302 -17.58 9.58 -2.25
C PHE A 302 -18.18 9.09 -0.92
N LEU A 303 -18.56 9.98 -0.02
CA LEU A 303 -19.15 9.63 1.28
C LEU A 303 -20.47 8.87 1.11
N THR A 304 -21.35 9.33 0.21
CA THR A 304 -22.59 8.62 -0.10
C THR A 304 -22.31 7.22 -0.63
N TRP A 305 -21.32 7.08 -1.51
CA TRP A 305 -20.89 5.79 -2.04
C TRP A 305 -20.34 4.87 -0.93
N ALA A 306 -19.52 5.40 -0.02
CA ALA A 306 -18.90 4.64 1.07
C ALA A 306 -19.94 4.14 2.07
N HIS A 307 -20.81 5.03 2.54
CA HIS A 307 -21.89 4.69 3.49
C HIS A 307 -22.89 3.68 2.91
N ALA A 308 -23.23 3.81 1.62
CA ALA A 308 -24.09 2.83 0.95
C ALA A 308 -23.48 1.41 0.91
N ARG A 309 -22.18 1.27 1.17
CA ARG A 309 -21.44 0.00 1.24
C ARG A 309 -21.11 -0.43 2.66
N GLY A 310 -21.50 0.35 3.66
CA GLY A 310 -21.27 0.06 5.08
C GLY A 310 -19.93 0.53 5.61
N TYR A 311 -19.20 1.39 4.90
CA TYR A 311 -17.95 1.97 5.37
C TYR A 311 -18.20 3.21 6.23
N GLN A 312 -17.41 3.38 7.28
CA GLN A 312 -17.26 4.66 7.98
C GLN A 312 -16.09 5.44 7.35
N VAL A 313 -16.18 6.75 7.29
CA VAL A 313 -15.15 7.61 6.71
C VAL A 313 -14.79 8.75 7.65
N PHE A 314 -13.57 8.75 8.13
CA PHE A 314 -13.00 9.80 8.97
C PHE A 314 -12.13 10.73 8.14
N ALA A 315 -12.32 12.03 8.30
CA ALA A 315 -11.45 13.03 7.69
C ALA A 315 -10.08 13.04 8.40
N CYS A 316 -9.00 12.77 7.66
CA CYS A 316 -7.65 12.85 8.21
C CYS A 316 -7.05 14.24 7.93
N ILE A 317 -6.51 14.90 8.97
CA ILE A 317 -5.92 16.24 8.91
C ILE A 317 -4.56 16.28 9.58
N ALA A 318 -3.66 17.10 9.04
CA ALA A 318 -2.26 17.23 9.46
C ALA A 318 -1.91 18.66 9.94
N GLY A 319 -2.81 19.31 10.70
CA GLY A 319 -2.56 20.57 11.39
C GLY A 319 -2.48 21.82 10.51
N GLY A 320 -2.72 21.74 9.20
CA GLY A 320 -2.72 22.92 8.30
C GLY A 320 -1.35 23.57 8.06
N THR A 321 -0.27 22.90 8.44
CA THR A 321 1.12 23.36 8.29
C THR A 321 1.95 22.33 7.55
N SER A 322 3.09 22.72 7.01
CA SER A 322 4.11 21.85 6.44
C SER A 322 5.49 22.26 6.97
N PRO A 323 6.06 21.49 7.91
CA PRO A 323 5.61 20.16 8.39
C PRO A 323 4.41 20.22 9.33
N ALA A 324 3.67 19.12 9.40
CA ALA A 324 2.43 18.98 10.16
C ALA A 324 2.57 19.31 11.65
N TYR A 325 3.67 18.92 12.29
CA TYR A 325 3.92 19.13 13.71
C TYR A 325 3.92 20.61 14.13
N MET A 326 4.13 21.55 13.22
CA MET A 326 4.09 22.99 13.53
C MET A 326 2.70 23.43 13.95
N GLY A 327 1.64 22.72 13.55
CA GLY A 327 0.29 22.98 14.05
C GLY A 327 0.13 22.92 15.56
N ALA A 328 1.04 22.23 16.26
CA ALA A 328 1.05 22.14 17.72
C ALA A 328 1.52 23.43 18.42
N TYR A 329 2.26 24.30 17.75
CA TYR A 329 2.69 25.56 18.32
C TYR A 329 1.54 26.58 18.38
N THR A 330 1.46 27.34 19.46
CA THR A 330 0.33 28.25 19.76
C THR A 330 0.02 29.22 18.62
N GLU A 331 1.04 29.76 17.95
CA GLU A 331 0.89 30.70 16.84
C GLU A 331 0.28 30.07 15.58
N TYR A 332 0.38 28.75 15.41
CA TYR A 332 -0.22 28.02 14.28
C TYR A 332 -1.55 27.33 14.62
N HIS A 333 -2.01 27.36 15.88
CA HIS A 333 -3.34 26.86 16.25
C HIS A 333 -4.45 27.38 15.32
N PRO A 334 -4.48 28.66 14.89
CA PRO A 334 -5.51 29.12 13.97
C PRO A 334 -5.54 28.38 12.63
N LEU A 335 -4.40 27.86 12.14
CA LEU A 335 -4.35 27.09 10.89
C LEU A 335 -4.92 25.68 11.10
N ALA A 336 -4.52 25.02 12.19
CA ALA A 336 -5.03 23.69 12.53
C ALA A 336 -6.56 23.72 12.80
N LEU A 337 -7.02 24.72 13.56
CA LEU A 337 -8.45 24.91 13.84
C LEU A 337 -9.24 25.20 12.57
N ARG A 338 -8.70 25.98 11.64
CA ARG A 338 -9.35 26.23 10.34
C ARG A 338 -9.51 24.95 9.52
N GLN A 339 -8.52 24.03 9.52
CA GLN A 339 -8.68 22.72 8.88
C GLN A 339 -9.86 21.94 9.47
N LEU A 340 -9.94 21.87 10.80
CA LEU A 340 -11.04 21.21 11.49
C LEU A 340 -12.39 21.91 11.18
N GLU A 341 -12.45 23.23 11.23
CA GLU A 341 -13.67 23.99 10.95
C GLU A 341 -14.20 23.78 9.54
N LYS A 342 -13.33 23.55 8.54
CA LYS A 342 -13.76 23.18 7.18
C LYS A 342 -14.56 21.86 7.19
N ILE A 343 -14.13 20.87 7.98
CA ILE A 343 -14.81 19.57 8.10
C ILE A 343 -16.15 19.76 8.86
N ILE A 344 -16.14 20.48 9.98
CA ILE A 344 -17.34 20.79 10.73
C ILE A 344 -18.37 21.50 9.82
N ASN A 345 -17.94 22.54 9.10
CA ASN A 345 -18.78 23.32 8.20
C ASN A 345 -19.28 22.47 7.01
N TYR A 346 -18.46 21.54 6.52
CA TYR A 346 -18.85 20.58 5.50
C TYR A 346 -19.98 19.65 6.01
N ASN A 347 -19.83 19.08 7.21
CA ASN A 347 -20.83 18.20 7.81
C ASN A 347 -22.15 18.96 8.09
N ILE A 348 -22.07 20.19 8.63
CA ILE A 348 -23.25 21.06 8.83
C ILE A 348 -23.99 21.30 7.50
N ALA A 349 -23.27 21.49 6.42
CA ALA A 349 -23.82 21.77 5.09
C ALA A 349 -24.30 20.52 4.31
N SER A 350 -23.97 19.33 4.78
CA SER A 350 -24.18 18.07 4.05
C SER A 350 -25.34 17.26 4.65
N PRO A 351 -26.11 16.51 3.83
CA PRO A 351 -27.11 15.57 4.34
C PRO A 351 -26.41 14.44 5.14
N ALA A 352 -27.14 13.81 6.06
CA ALA A 352 -26.59 12.81 6.98
C ALA A 352 -25.78 11.70 6.28
N GLY A 353 -26.29 11.15 5.17
CA GLY A 353 -25.60 10.08 4.42
C GLY A 353 -24.37 10.53 3.62
N ALA A 354 -23.96 11.80 3.73
CA ALA A 354 -22.79 12.36 3.04
C ALA A 354 -21.90 13.18 4.00
N ARG A 355 -21.92 12.85 5.30
CA ARG A 355 -21.08 13.47 6.34
C ARG A 355 -19.90 12.59 6.65
N PHE A 356 -18.78 13.17 7.09
CA PHE A 356 -17.72 12.42 7.74
C PHE A 356 -18.20 11.88 9.09
N ASP A 357 -17.86 10.66 9.42
CA ASP A 357 -18.19 9.99 10.68
C ASP A 357 -17.29 10.43 11.84
N GLY A 358 -16.15 11.05 11.55
CA GLY A 358 -15.23 11.59 12.53
C GLY A 358 -14.03 12.30 11.91
N VAL A 359 -13.09 12.68 12.78
CA VAL A 359 -11.82 13.31 12.40
C VAL A 359 -10.67 12.55 13.05
N ASN A 360 -9.68 12.17 12.24
CA ASN A 360 -8.37 11.70 12.69
C ASN A 360 -7.36 12.83 12.51
N ALA A 361 -6.76 13.31 13.61
CA ALA A 361 -5.84 14.44 13.61
C ALA A 361 -4.39 13.95 13.76
N ASP A 362 -3.66 13.96 12.66
CA ASP A 362 -2.27 13.50 12.61
C ASP A 362 -1.31 14.69 12.74
N ILE A 363 -1.19 15.20 13.97
CA ILE A 363 -0.29 16.31 14.33
C ILE A 363 0.77 15.76 15.28
N GLU A 364 2.01 15.69 14.80
CA GLU A 364 3.10 14.92 15.42
C GLU A 364 4.19 15.82 16.05
N PRO A 365 3.93 16.54 17.18
CA PRO A 365 4.86 17.48 17.76
C PRO A 365 6.21 16.87 18.15
N TYR A 366 6.29 15.56 18.37
CA TYR A 366 7.50 14.85 18.76
C TYR A 366 8.57 14.81 17.64
N ILE A 367 8.21 15.10 16.39
CA ILE A 367 9.16 15.23 15.27
C ILE A 367 10.04 16.48 15.46
N SER A 368 9.51 17.51 16.14
CA SER A 368 10.30 18.72 16.43
C SER A 368 11.34 18.45 17.52
N PRO A 369 12.59 18.89 17.35
CA PRO A 369 13.59 18.91 18.43
C PRO A 369 13.08 19.59 19.70
N ASP A 370 12.23 20.61 19.55
CA ASP A 370 11.63 21.37 20.65
C ASP A 370 10.79 20.49 21.61
N PHE A 371 10.26 19.35 21.13
CA PHE A 371 9.51 18.44 21.99
C PHE A 371 10.32 17.95 23.18
N LYS A 372 11.60 17.74 22.98
CA LYS A 372 12.55 17.37 24.02
C LYS A 372 13.21 18.57 24.66
N GLU A 373 13.67 19.53 23.84
CA GLU A 373 14.47 20.68 24.31
C GLU A 373 13.62 21.70 25.11
N GLN A 374 12.33 21.85 24.77
CA GLN A 374 11.39 22.76 25.43
C GLN A 374 10.35 22.03 26.31
N TYR A 375 10.66 20.82 26.76
CA TYR A 375 9.79 20.05 27.65
C TYR A 375 9.48 20.84 28.95
N PRO A 376 8.23 20.92 29.41
CA PRO A 376 6.98 20.41 28.82
C PRO A 376 6.18 21.48 28.04
N SER A 377 6.83 22.53 27.53
CA SER A 377 6.13 23.67 26.90
C SER A 377 5.39 23.26 25.61
N LEU A 378 6.04 22.51 24.71
CA LEU A 378 5.40 22.11 23.44
C LEU A 378 4.27 21.11 23.68
N GLN A 379 4.43 20.21 24.66
CA GLN A 379 3.38 19.27 25.09
C GLN A 379 2.11 20.01 25.56
N LYS A 380 2.29 21.07 26.39
CA LYS A 380 1.18 21.90 26.87
C LYS A 380 0.48 22.64 25.72
N GLN A 381 1.24 23.19 24.78
CA GLN A 381 0.67 23.83 23.60
C GLN A 381 -0.15 22.84 22.75
N TYR A 382 0.33 21.62 22.59
CA TYR A 382 -0.40 20.55 21.89
C TYR A 382 -1.70 20.15 22.62
N LEU A 383 -1.69 20.07 23.95
CA LEU A 383 -2.89 19.84 24.76
C LEU A 383 -3.88 21.02 24.62
N ASP A 384 -3.40 22.27 24.61
CA ASP A 384 -4.23 23.44 24.37
C ASP A 384 -4.88 23.43 22.96
N LEU A 385 -4.15 22.97 21.94
CA LEU A 385 -4.72 22.77 20.61
C LEU A 385 -5.82 21.70 20.64
N SER A 386 -5.52 20.54 21.20
CA SER A 386 -6.47 19.40 21.29
C SER A 386 -7.76 19.84 21.98
N LYS A 387 -7.64 20.58 23.10
CA LYS A 387 -8.80 21.15 23.79
C LYS A 387 -9.59 22.14 22.92
N LYS A 388 -8.90 23.05 22.24
CA LYS A 388 -9.56 24.00 21.33
C LYS A 388 -10.29 23.29 20.20
N MET A 389 -9.75 22.21 19.67
CA MET A 389 -10.40 21.38 18.64
C MET A 389 -11.71 20.77 19.18
N ALA A 390 -11.67 20.17 20.36
CA ALA A 390 -12.85 19.65 21.03
C ALA A 390 -13.88 20.76 21.33
N ASP A 391 -13.42 21.92 21.80
CA ASP A 391 -14.30 23.08 22.10
C ASP A 391 -14.99 23.60 20.81
N ARG A 392 -14.30 23.63 19.67
CA ARG A 392 -14.89 24.05 18.38
C ARG A 392 -16.01 23.08 17.92
N ARG A 393 -15.76 21.75 17.99
CA ARG A 393 -16.78 20.75 17.70
C ARG A 393 -17.98 20.86 18.68
N ASN A 394 -17.69 21.06 19.99
CA ASN A 394 -18.73 21.21 20.99
C ASN A 394 -19.57 22.48 20.75
N ALA A 395 -18.96 23.58 20.30
CA ALA A 395 -19.68 24.80 19.91
C ALA A 395 -20.62 24.56 18.72
N ALA A 396 -20.18 23.78 17.74
CA ALA A 396 -21.00 23.38 16.61
C ALA A 396 -22.18 22.46 17.01
N GLY A 397 -22.03 21.66 18.07
CA GLY A 397 -23.08 20.78 18.59
C GLY A 397 -23.49 19.67 17.62
N ILE A 398 -22.57 19.15 16.86
CA ILE A 398 -22.77 18.05 15.91
C ILE A 398 -22.10 16.77 16.41
N ASP A 399 -22.61 15.62 16.00
CA ASP A 399 -21.95 14.32 16.18
C ASP A 399 -20.77 14.21 15.22
N LEU A 400 -19.55 14.41 15.73
CA LEU A 400 -18.30 14.31 14.99
C LEU A 400 -17.16 13.99 15.98
N PRO A 401 -16.91 12.73 16.30
CA PRO A 401 -15.81 12.35 17.17
C PRO A 401 -14.45 12.79 16.59
N ILE A 402 -13.59 13.33 17.47
CA ILE A 402 -12.23 13.77 17.12
C ILE A 402 -11.23 12.94 17.90
N GLY A 403 -10.30 12.31 17.19
CA GLY A 403 -9.18 11.55 17.76
C GLY A 403 -7.85 11.88 17.12
N PRO A 404 -6.81 12.21 17.90
CA PRO A 404 -5.47 12.35 17.37
C PRO A 404 -4.79 10.99 17.15
N ALA A 405 -3.88 10.94 16.17
CA ALA A 405 -2.88 9.92 16.08
C ALA A 405 -1.72 10.26 17.03
N ILE A 406 -1.33 9.32 17.89
CA ILE A 406 -0.27 9.54 18.88
C ILE A 406 0.70 8.34 18.89
N PRO A 407 2.01 8.56 19.15
CA PRO A 407 2.93 7.44 19.29
C PRO A 407 2.69 6.68 20.61
N LYS A 408 2.87 5.37 20.59
CA LYS A 408 2.66 4.49 21.75
C LYS A 408 3.42 4.88 23.02
N TRP A 409 4.55 5.57 22.89
CA TRP A 409 5.41 5.92 24.01
C TRP A 409 5.00 7.23 24.74
N TYR A 410 3.81 7.80 24.44
CA TYR A 410 3.29 8.94 25.22
C TYR A 410 2.84 8.57 26.63
N ASP A 411 2.79 7.30 26.97
CA ASP A 411 2.54 6.77 28.32
C ASP A 411 3.82 6.34 29.06
N SER A 412 4.98 6.33 28.40
CA SER A 412 6.19 5.68 28.94
C SER A 412 7.48 6.50 28.82
N SER A 413 7.56 7.50 27.96
CA SER A 413 8.77 8.29 27.74
C SER A 413 9.00 9.38 28.79
N ASN A 414 10.27 9.81 28.92
CA ASN A 414 10.63 10.91 29.82
C ASN A 414 10.03 12.26 29.38
N GLU A 415 9.84 12.45 28.09
CA GLU A 415 9.31 13.66 27.47
C GLU A 415 7.77 13.71 27.52
N SER A 416 7.12 12.68 28.08
CA SER A 416 5.65 12.56 28.13
C SER A 416 5.11 12.42 29.57
N LYS A 417 5.97 12.24 30.56
CA LYS A 417 5.56 12.02 31.97
C LYS A 417 5.38 13.33 32.73
N ASN A 418 4.55 13.28 33.78
CA ASN A 418 4.39 14.37 34.75
C ASN A 418 4.05 15.72 34.10
N ILE A 419 3.22 15.72 33.06
CA ILE A 419 2.75 16.95 32.44
C ILE A 419 1.69 17.58 33.37
N GLU A 420 2.02 18.74 33.92
CA GLU A 420 1.07 19.57 34.68
C GLU A 420 0.28 20.44 33.70
N TRP A 421 -1.00 20.13 33.52
CA TRP A 421 -1.88 20.86 32.62
C TRP A 421 -3.33 20.84 33.17
N ASN A 422 -4.01 21.99 33.06
CA ASN A 422 -5.39 22.18 33.52
C ASN A 422 -5.67 21.67 34.95
N GLY A 423 -4.69 21.88 35.86
CA GLY A 423 -4.80 21.52 37.28
C GLY A 423 -4.58 20.05 37.60
N ALA A 424 -4.16 19.23 36.67
CA ALA A 424 -3.82 17.84 36.86
C ALA A 424 -2.40 17.53 36.35
N THR A 425 -1.73 16.57 37.00
CA THR A 425 -0.42 16.04 36.55
C THR A 425 -0.60 14.60 36.10
N LYS A 426 -0.41 14.34 34.82
CA LYS A 426 -0.63 13.03 34.18
C LYS A 426 0.44 12.73 33.11
N TRP A 427 0.37 11.55 32.51
CA TRP A 427 1.01 11.25 31.24
C TRP A 427 0.38 12.05 30.12
N LEU A 428 1.15 12.32 29.06
CA LEU A 428 0.64 13.05 27.89
C LEU A 428 -0.53 12.31 27.23
N SER A 429 -0.43 10.98 27.08
CA SER A 429 -1.51 10.14 26.56
C SER A 429 -2.79 10.20 27.39
N GLU A 430 -2.68 10.21 28.73
CA GLU A 430 -3.83 10.32 29.62
C GLU A 430 -4.55 11.67 29.48
N HIS A 431 -3.80 12.79 29.40
CA HIS A 431 -4.40 14.10 29.13
C HIS A 431 -5.11 14.15 27.78
N ILE A 432 -4.50 13.56 26.75
CA ILE A 432 -5.08 13.49 25.40
C ILE A 432 -6.37 12.67 25.42
N GLN A 433 -6.38 11.50 26.08
CA GLN A 433 -7.59 10.68 26.22
C GLN A 433 -8.69 11.38 27.01
N ASP A 434 -8.37 12.20 28.03
CA ASP A 434 -9.38 13.00 28.73
C ASP A 434 -10.10 13.99 27.80
N ILE A 435 -9.34 14.61 26.87
CA ILE A 435 -9.82 15.66 25.96
C ILE A 435 -10.54 15.09 24.76
N SER A 436 -9.93 14.11 24.09
CA SER A 436 -10.35 13.58 22.79
C SER A 436 -11.44 12.53 22.95
N ASP A 437 -12.25 12.31 21.92
CA ASP A 437 -13.31 11.31 21.95
C ASP A 437 -12.73 9.89 21.80
N TYR A 438 -11.68 9.75 20.99
CA TYR A 438 -10.90 8.54 20.83
C TYR A 438 -9.42 8.91 20.57
N ILE A 439 -8.54 7.92 20.50
CA ILE A 439 -7.17 8.04 20.04
C ILE A 439 -6.85 6.90 19.06
N SER A 440 -5.99 7.16 18.08
CA SER A 440 -5.30 6.11 17.34
C SER A 440 -3.82 6.11 17.77
N ILE A 441 -3.37 4.98 18.32
CA ILE A 441 -1.96 4.85 18.78
C ILE A 441 -1.12 4.26 17.65
N MET A 442 -0.05 4.91 17.27
CA MET A 442 0.97 4.38 16.35
C MET A 442 1.83 3.37 17.08
N ASP A 443 1.28 2.16 17.27
CA ASP A 443 1.96 1.05 17.94
C ASP A 443 2.67 0.18 16.91
N TYR A 444 3.56 0.83 16.18
CA TYR A 444 4.32 0.23 15.09
C TYR A 444 5.27 -0.85 15.60
N ARG A 445 4.81 -2.10 15.50
CA ARG A 445 5.52 -3.34 15.81
C ARG A 445 5.05 -4.43 14.86
N ASP A 446 5.92 -5.42 14.64
CA ASP A 446 5.72 -6.58 13.76
C ASP A 446 5.32 -7.86 14.52
N THR A 447 5.21 -7.79 15.83
CA THR A 447 4.84 -8.92 16.71
C THR A 447 3.80 -8.49 17.74
N ALA A 448 2.79 -9.35 17.98
CA ALA A 448 1.77 -9.10 18.98
C ALA A 448 2.32 -9.31 20.41
N ASP A 449 3.10 -10.37 20.60
CA ASP A 449 3.55 -10.85 21.90
C ASP A 449 4.86 -10.18 22.36
N GLY A 450 5.16 -10.31 23.67
CA GLY A 450 6.39 -9.84 24.28
C GLY A 450 6.29 -8.43 24.87
N THR A 451 7.32 -8.01 25.62
CA THR A 451 7.35 -6.71 26.33
C THR A 451 7.46 -5.50 25.39
N ALA A 452 7.86 -5.71 24.14
CA ALA A 452 7.93 -4.70 23.10
C ALA A 452 6.88 -4.91 21.99
N GLY A 453 6.01 -5.92 22.11
CA GLY A 453 4.96 -6.23 21.13
C GLY A 453 3.77 -5.29 21.21
N ILE A 454 2.85 -5.43 20.23
CA ILE A 454 1.65 -4.59 20.06
C ILE A 454 0.75 -4.67 21.31
N ILE A 455 0.56 -5.88 21.89
CA ILE A 455 -0.32 -6.04 23.07
C ILE A 455 0.22 -5.25 24.25
N ALA A 456 1.52 -5.34 24.53
CA ALA A 456 2.14 -4.61 25.63
C ALA A 456 2.18 -3.08 25.38
N GLY A 457 2.26 -2.66 24.12
CA GLY A 457 2.25 -1.26 23.71
C GLY A 457 0.90 -0.56 23.85
N ALA A 458 -0.21 -1.31 23.77
CA ALA A 458 -1.56 -0.75 23.78
C ALA A 458 -2.31 -0.95 25.13
N GLU A 459 -1.82 -1.84 26.01
CA GLU A 459 -2.54 -2.23 27.23
C GLU A 459 -2.82 -1.05 28.16
N GLY A 460 -1.87 -0.11 28.27
CA GLY A 460 -1.95 1.07 29.14
C GLY A 460 -3.10 1.99 28.72
N GLU A 461 -3.15 2.36 27.44
CA GLU A 461 -4.16 3.25 26.87
C GLU A 461 -5.56 2.63 26.93
N ILE A 462 -5.69 1.34 26.60
CA ILE A 462 -6.97 0.61 26.67
C ILE A 462 -7.48 0.54 28.11
N ALA A 463 -6.59 0.27 29.07
CA ALA A 463 -6.96 0.25 30.49
C ALA A 463 -7.36 1.64 30.99
N TYR A 464 -6.68 2.69 30.55
CA TYR A 464 -7.01 4.05 30.92
C TYR A 464 -8.37 4.49 30.33
N ALA A 465 -8.62 4.19 29.05
CA ALA A 465 -9.92 4.43 28.40
C ALA A 465 -11.07 3.78 29.18
N ALA A 466 -10.91 2.51 29.58
CA ALA A 466 -11.91 1.81 30.39
C ALA A 466 -12.11 2.49 31.77
N LYS A 467 -11.03 2.95 32.41
CA LYS A 467 -11.05 3.66 33.70
C LYS A 467 -11.82 4.97 33.64
N ILE A 468 -11.72 5.72 32.54
CA ILE A 468 -12.41 7.00 32.35
C ILE A 468 -13.78 6.86 31.68
N GLY A 469 -14.22 5.61 31.41
CA GLY A 469 -15.54 5.32 30.86
C GLY A 469 -15.72 5.68 29.38
N LYS A 470 -14.66 5.58 28.56
CA LYS A 470 -14.68 5.81 27.11
C LYS A 470 -14.57 4.48 26.34
N PRO A 471 -15.69 3.81 26.04
CA PRO A 471 -15.68 2.61 25.25
C PRO A 471 -15.29 2.90 23.79
N ASN A 472 -14.72 1.90 23.09
CA ASN A 472 -14.32 1.95 21.67
C ASN A 472 -13.34 3.08 21.31
N SER A 473 -12.61 3.62 22.28
CA SER A 473 -11.86 4.88 22.10
C SER A 473 -10.37 4.72 21.86
N VAL A 474 -9.84 3.50 21.81
CA VAL A 474 -8.43 3.24 21.49
C VAL A 474 -8.33 2.36 20.26
N VAL A 475 -7.83 2.92 19.16
CA VAL A 475 -7.55 2.22 17.90
C VAL A 475 -6.04 1.96 17.82
N ILE A 476 -5.64 0.73 17.55
CA ILE A 476 -4.23 0.32 17.49
C ILE A 476 -3.73 0.42 16.05
N GLY A 477 -2.76 1.30 15.80
CA GLY A 477 -2.12 1.46 14.48
C GLY A 477 -0.94 0.53 14.29
N VAL A 478 -0.87 -0.14 13.14
CA VAL A 478 0.27 -0.95 12.69
C VAL A 478 0.81 -0.46 11.36
N GLU A 479 2.10 -0.69 11.10
CA GLU A 479 2.81 -0.18 9.93
C GLU A 479 3.03 -1.27 8.87
N THR A 480 2.90 -0.90 7.60
CA THR A 480 3.15 -1.79 6.45
C THR A 480 4.10 -1.19 5.41
N LEU A 481 4.54 0.07 5.63
CA LEU A 481 5.51 0.74 4.78
C LEU A 481 6.93 0.26 5.10
N ASP A 482 7.80 0.21 4.09
CA ASP A 482 9.24 0.05 4.25
C ASP A 482 9.82 1.33 4.90
N ILE A 483 10.01 1.28 6.20
CA ILE A 483 10.63 2.36 6.97
C ILE A 483 12.06 1.95 7.26
N ALA A 484 13.01 2.40 6.45
CA ALA A 484 14.42 2.14 6.67
C ALA A 484 14.90 2.80 7.97
N ASN A 485 14.86 2.07 9.08
CA ASN A 485 15.23 2.55 10.42
C ASN A 485 16.57 2.05 10.86
N SER A 486 17.62 2.02 10.24
CA SER A 486 18.97 1.61 10.68
C SER A 486 19.07 0.26 11.45
N GLY A 487 17.95 -0.39 11.75
CA GLY A 487 17.84 -1.74 12.32
C GLY A 487 17.40 -2.71 11.24
N ASP A 488 17.86 -3.95 11.31
CA ASP A 488 17.45 -4.94 10.33
C ASP A 488 17.59 -6.36 10.94
N PRO A 489 16.52 -7.18 10.90
CA PRO A 489 15.20 -6.83 10.38
C PRO A 489 14.54 -5.68 11.16
N GLU A 490 13.71 -4.89 10.47
CA GLU A 490 12.93 -3.81 11.10
C GLU A 490 11.87 -4.43 12.00
N THR A 491 11.75 -3.94 13.22
CA THR A 491 10.80 -4.47 14.23
C THR A 491 9.57 -3.58 14.39
N ILE A 492 9.39 -2.61 13.47
CA ILE A 492 8.34 -1.59 13.54
C ILE A 492 7.36 -1.66 12.36
N THR A 493 7.56 -2.54 11.42
CA THR A 493 6.70 -2.69 10.24
C THR A 493 6.57 -4.15 9.86
N PHE A 494 5.45 -4.53 9.31
CA PHE A 494 5.22 -5.86 8.71
C PHE A 494 5.77 -5.98 7.28
N ARG A 495 6.57 -5.00 6.85
CA ARG A 495 7.07 -4.96 5.47
C ARG A 495 7.91 -6.20 5.12
N GLU A 496 8.73 -6.70 6.03
CA GLU A 496 9.59 -7.85 5.82
C GLU A 496 8.84 -9.19 5.96
N GLU A 497 7.90 -9.29 6.91
CA GLU A 497 7.16 -10.52 7.23
C GLU A 497 6.09 -10.81 6.16
N GLY A 498 5.46 -9.76 5.66
CA GLY A 498 4.37 -9.87 4.70
C GLY A 498 2.98 -10.00 5.33
N ARG A 499 1.97 -10.00 4.46
CA ARG A 499 0.56 -9.88 4.84
C ARG A 499 0.07 -11.04 5.71
N THR A 500 0.49 -12.28 5.42
CA THR A 500 0.02 -13.46 6.17
C THR A 500 0.51 -13.45 7.61
N ALA A 501 1.76 -13.04 7.84
CA ALA A 501 2.29 -12.88 9.18
C ALA A 501 1.58 -11.75 9.94
N MET A 502 1.37 -10.61 9.28
CA MET A 502 0.62 -9.49 9.85
C MET A 502 -0.77 -9.94 10.34
N GLU A 503 -1.55 -10.62 9.50
CA GLU A 503 -2.89 -11.06 9.89
C GLU A 503 -2.86 -12.02 11.10
N ALA A 504 -1.90 -12.96 11.14
CA ALA A 504 -1.74 -13.87 12.27
C ALA A 504 -1.35 -13.17 13.59
N GLU A 505 -0.57 -12.10 13.53
CA GLU A 505 -0.25 -11.28 14.70
C GLU A 505 -1.45 -10.42 15.13
N LEU A 506 -2.22 -9.88 14.17
CA LEU A 506 -3.43 -9.11 14.46
C LEU A 506 -4.53 -9.97 15.09
N ASP A 507 -4.68 -11.24 14.71
CA ASP A 507 -5.60 -12.20 15.36
C ASP A 507 -5.31 -12.32 16.86
N LYS A 508 -4.04 -12.32 17.26
CA LYS A 508 -3.65 -12.35 18.68
C LYS A 508 -4.02 -11.05 19.39
N VAL A 509 -3.87 -9.91 18.72
CA VAL A 509 -4.26 -8.59 19.26
C VAL A 509 -5.77 -8.53 19.48
N TYR A 510 -6.57 -9.00 18.52
CA TYR A 510 -8.02 -9.11 18.69
C TYR A 510 -8.38 -10.04 19.86
N ALA A 511 -7.77 -11.23 19.95
CA ALA A 511 -8.01 -12.17 21.06
C ALA A 511 -7.69 -11.55 22.43
N ALA A 512 -6.68 -10.67 22.52
CA ALA A 512 -6.30 -9.98 23.76
C ALA A 512 -7.29 -8.87 24.16
N PHE A 513 -7.86 -8.16 23.18
CA PHE A 513 -8.56 -6.89 23.42
C PHE A 513 -10.02 -6.83 23.00
N GLU A 514 -10.55 -7.75 22.19
CA GLU A 514 -11.92 -7.70 21.65
C GLU A 514 -13.01 -7.52 22.72
N ASN A 515 -12.77 -8.04 23.92
CA ASN A 515 -13.68 -7.97 25.07
C ASN A 515 -13.34 -6.83 26.06
N LYS A 516 -12.38 -5.96 25.73
CA LYS A 516 -12.00 -4.81 26.57
C LYS A 516 -12.81 -3.58 26.16
N PRO A 517 -13.51 -2.89 27.06
CA PRO A 517 -14.39 -1.78 26.71
C PRO A 517 -13.68 -0.63 25.97
N GLY A 518 -12.41 -0.36 26.30
CA GLY A 518 -11.63 0.72 25.66
C GLY A 518 -11.15 0.42 24.24
N PHE A 519 -11.16 -0.85 23.80
CA PHE A 519 -10.66 -1.25 22.48
C PHE A 519 -11.61 -0.82 21.37
N GLY A 520 -11.13 0.01 20.46
CA GLY A 520 -11.88 0.56 19.32
C GLY A 520 -11.65 -0.18 18.00
N GLY A 521 -10.55 -0.91 17.86
CA GLY A 521 -10.19 -1.64 16.64
C GLY A 521 -8.71 -1.50 16.27
N ILE A 522 -8.38 -1.88 15.04
CA ILE A 522 -7.03 -1.84 14.48
C ILE A 522 -7.04 -0.98 13.20
N ALA A 523 -5.99 -0.18 13.00
CA ALA A 523 -5.80 0.62 11.79
C ALA A 523 -4.46 0.30 11.13
N MET A 524 -4.45 0.04 9.80
CA MET A 524 -3.24 -0.23 9.04
C MET A 524 -2.72 1.05 8.37
N HIS A 525 -1.46 1.34 8.54
CA HIS A 525 -0.77 2.41 7.85
C HIS A 525 0.06 1.80 6.70
N HIS A 526 -0.22 2.05 5.41
CA HIS A 526 -1.35 2.77 4.83
C HIS A 526 -1.85 2.04 3.55
N TYR A 527 -2.84 2.60 2.85
CA TYR A 527 -3.49 1.99 1.69
C TYR A 527 -2.51 1.48 0.62
N ASP A 528 -1.57 2.32 0.18
CA ASP A 528 -0.65 1.96 -0.90
C ASP A 528 0.35 0.87 -0.50
N SER A 529 0.90 0.93 0.73
CA SER A 529 1.84 -0.08 1.24
C SER A 529 1.14 -1.40 1.52
N LEU A 530 -0.06 -1.37 2.14
CA LEU A 530 -0.86 -2.56 2.41
C LEU A 530 -1.26 -3.27 1.11
N ARG A 531 -1.67 -2.53 0.07
CA ARG A 531 -2.01 -3.07 -1.24
C ARG A 531 -0.83 -3.75 -1.92
N ALA A 532 0.37 -3.21 -1.72
CA ALA A 532 1.60 -3.74 -2.30
C ALA A 532 2.23 -4.87 -1.48
N LEU A 533 1.77 -5.11 -0.24
CA LEU A 533 2.33 -6.10 0.67
C LEU A 533 1.96 -7.53 0.23
N PRO A 534 2.93 -8.39 -0.13
CA PRO A 534 2.65 -9.78 -0.49
C PRO A 534 2.30 -10.64 0.72
N SER A 535 1.80 -11.86 0.49
CA SER A 535 1.56 -12.84 1.56
C SER A 535 2.81 -13.09 2.40
N HIS A 536 3.95 -13.19 1.76
CA HIS A 536 5.31 -13.29 2.31
C HIS A 536 6.31 -12.93 1.19
N TRP A 537 7.57 -12.72 1.53
CA TRP A 537 8.60 -12.53 0.51
C TRP A 537 9.23 -13.86 0.12
N GLY A 538 9.40 -14.06 -1.19
CA GLY A 538 10.06 -15.25 -1.71
C GLY A 538 9.18 -16.13 -2.60
N PRO A 539 9.54 -17.39 -2.78
CA PRO A 539 8.85 -18.31 -3.66
C PRO A 539 7.41 -18.58 -3.25
N GLY A 540 6.46 -18.44 -4.18
CA GLY A 540 5.04 -18.67 -3.91
C GLY A 540 4.32 -17.49 -3.29
N ALA A 541 4.99 -16.33 -3.15
CA ALA A 541 4.36 -15.10 -2.68
C ALA A 541 3.12 -14.77 -3.52
N VAL A 542 2.03 -14.51 -2.83
CA VAL A 542 0.77 -14.05 -3.42
C VAL A 542 0.73 -12.54 -3.25
N PHE A 543 0.50 -11.81 -4.34
CA PHE A 543 0.24 -10.39 -4.34
C PHE A 543 -1.24 -10.16 -4.59
N TRP A 544 -1.84 -9.23 -3.86
CA TRP A 544 -3.20 -8.83 -4.14
C TRP A 544 -3.32 -8.31 -5.59
N GLN A 545 -4.39 -8.70 -6.28
CA GLN A 545 -4.62 -8.31 -7.65
C GLN A 545 -5.83 -7.38 -7.74
N PRO A 546 -5.67 -6.17 -8.28
CA PRO A 546 -6.79 -5.28 -8.53
C PRO A 546 -7.76 -5.89 -9.55
N PRO A 547 -9.01 -5.40 -9.63
CA PRO A 547 -9.96 -5.81 -10.66
C PRO A 547 -9.37 -5.76 -12.07
N ALA A 548 -9.84 -6.66 -12.94
CA ALA A 548 -9.38 -6.70 -14.33
C ALA A 548 -9.74 -5.39 -15.06
N ASP A 549 -8.80 -4.87 -15.81
CA ASP A 549 -8.97 -3.67 -16.61
C ASP A 549 -8.06 -3.69 -17.84
N THR A 550 -8.55 -3.12 -18.96
CA THR A 550 -7.82 -3.00 -20.22
C THR A 550 -7.93 -1.59 -20.84
N GLU A 551 -8.68 -0.70 -20.20
CA GLU A 551 -8.81 0.68 -20.65
C GLU A 551 -7.66 1.51 -20.08
N PRO A 552 -6.93 2.30 -20.90
CA PRO A 552 -5.86 3.12 -20.38
C PRO A 552 -6.38 4.42 -19.75
N PRO A 553 -5.66 5.01 -18.76
CA PRO A 553 -6.00 6.32 -18.20
C PRO A 553 -6.08 7.42 -19.25
N THR A 554 -6.78 8.51 -18.90
CA THR A 554 -6.77 9.74 -19.69
C THR A 554 -5.38 10.38 -19.73
N ALA A 555 -5.15 11.33 -20.63
CA ALA A 555 -4.01 12.23 -20.54
C ALA A 555 -4.09 13.06 -19.24
N VAL A 556 -2.95 13.54 -18.75
CA VAL A 556 -2.91 14.44 -17.60
C VAL A 556 -3.71 15.72 -17.85
N SER A 557 -4.52 16.14 -16.87
CA SER A 557 -5.43 17.29 -17.01
C SER A 557 -4.72 18.64 -17.18
N ARG A 558 -3.46 18.75 -16.76
CA ARG A 558 -2.57 19.90 -16.95
C ARG A 558 -1.22 19.42 -17.44
N ASN A 559 -0.77 19.98 -18.56
CA ASN A 559 0.54 19.66 -19.12
C ASN A 559 1.67 19.89 -18.12
N PRO A 560 2.74 19.09 -18.20
CA PRO A 560 3.88 19.25 -17.28
C PRO A 560 4.57 20.60 -17.45
N VAL A 561 5.00 21.16 -16.33
CA VAL A 561 5.90 22.31 -16.25
C VAL A 561 7.23 21.79 -15.71
N ALA A 562 8.30 22.03 -16.47
CA ALA A 562 9.66 21.66 -16.10
C ALA A 562 10.47 22.88 -15.67
N THR A 563 11.14 22.81 -14.52
CA THR A 563 11.97 23.89 -13.96
C THR A 563 13.31 23.33 -13.53
N ALA A 564 14.40 23.85 -14.09
CA ALA A 564 15.74 23.50 -13.63
C ALA A 564 16.03 24.20 -12.28
N THR A 565 16.22 23.40 -11.24
CA THR A 565 16.50 23.88 -9.89
C THR A 565 18.00 24.13 -9.69
N ASP A 566 18.86 23.31 -10.29
CA ASP A 566 20.32 23.46 -10.26
C ASP A 566 21.00 22.99 -11.58
N TYR A 567 22.30 22.67 -11.53
CA TYR A 567 23.08 22.20 -12.67
C TYR A 567 22.82 20.74 -13.05
N SER A 568 22.17 19.97 -12.20
CA SER A 568 21.96 18.52 -12.36
C SER A 568 20.52 18.06 -12.13
N THR A 569 19.60 18.99 -11.84
CA THR A 569 18.23 18.67 -11.41
C THR A 569 17.19 19.46 -12.16
N VAL A 570 16.12 18.77 -12.59
CA VAL A 570 14.88 19.35 -13.12
C VAL A 570 13.70 18.85 -12.31
N GLN A 571 12.91 19.79 -11.79
CA GLN A 571 11.63 19.52 -11.12
C GLN A 571 10.50 19.63 -12.12
N LEU A 572 9.64 18.61 -12.18
CA LEU A 572 8.39 18.61 -12.96
C LEU A 572 7.18 18.69 -12.03
N SER A 573 6.12 19.36 -12.50
CA SER A 573 4.78 19.32 -11.90
C SER A 573 3.75 19.19 -13.01
N TYR A 574 2.65 18.44 -12.79
CA TYR A 574 1.61 18.15 -13.78
C TYR A 574 0.24 17.97 -13.11
N GLY A 575 -0.81 17.82 -13.90
CA GLY A 575 -2.15 17.60 -13.38
C GLY A 575 -2.48 16.12 -13.22
N MET A 576 -3.58 15.83 -12.52
CA MET A 576 -4.13 14.48 -12.39
C MET A 576 -4.61 13.93 -13.73
N ALA A 577 -4.57 12.61 -13.88
CA ALA A 577 -5.31 11.87 -14.91
C ALA A 577 -6.45 11.09 -14.25
N PHE A 578 -7.40 10.61 -15.03
CA PHE A 578 -8.58 9.87 -14.59
C PHE A 578 -8.65 8.52 -15.30
N ASP A 579 -9.32 7.57 -14.66
CA ASP A 579 -9.46 6.22 -15.20
C ASP A 579 -10.76 5.55 -14.74
N ASN A 580 -11.19 4.50 -15.44
CA ASN A 580 -12.32 3.64 -15.03
C ASN A 580 -11.97 2.75 -13.82
N THR A 581 -10.67 2.61 -13.51
CA THR A 581 -10.15 2.04 -12.27
C THR A 581 -9.28 3.07 -11.53
N GLU A 582 -8.11 2.71 -11.05
CA GLU A 582 -7.25 3.62 -10.30
C GLU A 582 -5.96 3.94 -11.07
N VAL A 583 -5.62 5.23 -11.15
CA VAL A 583 -4.29 5.67 -11.60
C VAL A 583 -3.28 5.36 -10.50
N ASP A 584 -2.37 4.40 -10.75
CA ASP A 584 -1.34 3.99 -9.80
C ASP A 584 -0.16 4.99 -9.75
N LYS A 585 0.30 5.42 -10.93
CA LYS A 585 1.48 6.29 -11.05
C LYS A 585 1.57 6.99 -12.39
N TYR A 586 2.53 7.90 -12.48
CA TYR A 586 2.86 8.64 -13.70
C TYR A 586 4.23 8.21 -14.21
N VAL A 587 4.33 7.87 -15.49
CA VAL A 587 5.59 7.56 -16.18
C VAL A 587 6.15 8.84 -16.77
N VAL A 588 7.39 9.18 -16.42
CA VAL A 588 8.09 10.34 -16.94
C VAL A 588 9.05 9.92 -18.04
N TYR A 589 8.96 10.60 -19.18
CA TYR A 589 9.81 10.39 -20.34
C TYR A 589 10.71 11.60 -20.57
N ARG A 590 11.95 11.36 -20.94
CA ARG A 590 12.97 12.40 -21.18
C ARG A 590 13.73 12.16 -22.46
N SER A 591 14.08 13.24 -23.16
CA SER A 591 14.97 13.24 -24.30
C SER A 591 15.84 14.51 -24.33
N LYS A 592 16.97 14.47 -25.04
CA LYS A 592 17.74 15.66 -25.42
C LYS A 592 17.31 16.22 -26.79
N GLN A 593 16.45 15.52 -27.50
CA GLN A 593 15.93 15.91 -28.80
C GLN A 593 14.48 16.36 -28.66
N PRO A 594 14.10 17.51 -29.24
CA PRO A 594 12.72 17.95 -29.24
C PRO A 594 11.86 17.03 -30.13
N GLY A 595 10.55 16.99 -29.88
CA GLY A 595 9.61 16.21 -30.66
C GLY A 595 9.74 14.68 -30.49
N PHE A 596 10.37 14.19 -29.41
CA PHE A 596 10.61 12.76 -29.21
C PHE A 596 9.31 11.98 -28.97
N THR A 597 9.32 10.68 -29.29
CA THR A 597 8.25 9.75 -29.00
C THR A 597 8.43 9.15 -27.59
N ALA A 598 7.39 9.24 -26.75
CA ALA A 598 7.35 8.60 -25.44
C ALA A 598 7.30 7.07 -25.61
N GLY A 599 8.10 6.35 -24.86
CA GLY A 599 8.17 4.88 -24.90
C GLY A 599 9.24 4.35 -23.94
N ALA A 600 9.39 3.03 -23.84
CA ALA A 600 10.29 2.39 -22.89
C ALA A 600 11.74 2.91 -22.93
N ALA A 601 12.26 3.24 -24.14
CA ALA A 601 13.61 3.76 -24.31
C ALA A 601 13.81 5.21 -23.80
N THR A 602 12.75 5.94 -23.57
CA THR A 602 12.77 7.34 -23.11
C THR A 602 12.21 7.50 -21.70
N ALA A 603 11.67 6.42 -21.08
CA ALA A 603 11.20 6.41 -19.71
C ALA A 603 12.38 6.54 -18.75
N VAL A 604 12.30 7.50 -17.83
CA VAL A 604 13.38 7.81 -16.87
C VAL A 604 12.97 7.59 -15.41
N GLY A 605 11.69 7.36 -15.16
CA GLY A 605 11.20 7.06 -13.83
C GLY A 605 9.70 7.14 -13.73
N THR A 606 9.19 6.85 -12.54
CA THR A 606 7.77 6.94 -12.20
C THR A 606 7.58 7.68 -10.90
N ALA A 607 6.42 8.35 -10.73
CA ALA A 607 6.01 8.99 -9.50
C ALA A 607 4.52 8.73 -9.25
N ARG A 608 4.13 8.53 -7.99
CA ARG A 608 2.70 8.52 -7.59
C ARG A 608 2.18 9.94 -7.39
N SER A 609 3.05 10.85 -6.93
CA SER A 609 2.71 12.27 -6.75
C SER A 609 2.57 13.00 -8.08
N LEU A 610 1.94 14.19 -8.04
CA LEU A 610 1.80 15.09 -9.20
C LEU A 610 3.07 15.90 -9.49
N SER A 611 4.21 15.36 -9.08
CA SER A 611 5.53 15.95 -9.31
C SER A 611 6.60 14.86 -9.46
N PHE A 612 7.66 15.20 -10.19
CA PHE A 612 8.81 14.31 -10.37
C PHE A 612 10.10 15.11 -10.35
N LYS A 613 11.10 14.64 -9.63
CA LYS A 613 12.43 15.24 -9.55
C LYS A 613 13.41 14.39 -10.35
N ASP A 614 13.88 14.91 -11.47
CA ASP A 614 14.88 14.27 -12.33
C ASP A 614 16.27 14.78 -11.95
N THR A 615 17.13 13.89 -11.47
CA THR A 615 18.44 14.21 -10.90
C THR A 615 19.59 13.58 -11.67
N GLY A 616 20.83 14.00 -11.38
CA GLY A 616 22.03 13.45 -12.01
C GLY A 616 22.18 13.83 -13.49
N LEU A 617 21.56 14.90 -13.91
CA LEU A 617 21.58 15.43 -15.28
C LEU A 617 22.91 16.11 -15.61
N LEU A 618 23.17 16.35 -16.91
CA LEU A 618 24.33 17.13 -17.35
C LEU A 618 24.03 18.63 -17.25
N PRO A 619 25.01 19.45 -16.88
CA PRO A 619 24.86 20.89 -16.79
C PRO A 619 24.74 21.55 -18.19
N ASN A 620 24.16 22.74 -18.20
CA ASN A 620 23.98 23.53 -19.42
C ASN A 620 23.37 22.73 -20.58
N THR A 621 22.43 21.80 -20.24
CA THR A 621 21.82 20.87 -21.19
C THR A 621 20.30 21.04 -21.18
N THR A 622 19.71 21.18 -22.37
CA THR A 622 18.25 21.22 -22.52
C THR A 622 17.71 19.79 -22.55
N TYR A 623 16.70 19.54 -21.71
CA TYR A 623 15.96 18.30 -21.66
C TYR A 623 14.50 18.55 -21.97
N TYR A 624 13.90 17.64 -22.73
CA TYR A 624 12.50 17.63 -23.13
C TYR A 624 11.80 16.51 -22.40
N TYR A 625 10.58 16.80 -21.89
CA TYR A 625 9.83 15.86 -21.05
C TYR A 625 8.42 15.67 -21.54
N LYS A 626 7.90 14.47 -21.35
CA LYS A 626 6.48 14.10 -21.46
C LYS A 626 6.10 13.24 -20.26
N VAL A 627 4.81 13.24 -19.91
CA VAL A 627 4.26 12.46 -18.78
C VAL A 627 3.04 11.70 -19.28
N ALA A 628 2.91 10.44 -18.91
CA ALA A 628 1.71 9.64 -19.11
C ALA A 628 1.29 8.98 -17.79
N ALA A 629 0.00 8.83 -17.55
CA ALA A 629 -0.53 8.08 -16.42
C ALA A 629 -0.49 6.58 -16.71
N MET A 630 -0.33 5.77 -15.67
CA MET A 630 -0.43 4.32 -15.70
C MET A 630 -1.39 3.89 -14.59
N ASP A 631 -2.34 3.01 -14.92
CA ASP A 631 -3.29 2.44 -13.96
C ASP A 631 -2.69 1.30 -13.13
N VAL A 632 -3.49 0.76 -12.23
CA VAL A 632 -3.12 -0.36 -11.34
C VAL A 632 -2.91 -1.69 -12.09
N ARG A 633 -3.35 -1.79 -13.37
CA ARG A 633 -3.15 -2.98 -14.22
C ARG A 633 -1.98 -2.81 -15.19
N GLY A 634 -1.37 -1.63 -15.24
CA GLY A 634 -0.23 -1.31 -16.08
C GLY A 634 -0.58 -0.78 -17.47
N ASN A 635 -1.87 -0.45 -17.75
CA ASN A 635 -2.23 0.23 -18.98
C ASN A 635 -1.72 1.68 -18.92
N ILE A 636 -1.12 2.16 -20.01
CA ILE A 636 -0.50 3.49 -20.09
C ILE A 636 -1.33 4.37 -21.00
N GLY A 637 -1.77 5.51 -20.47
CA GLY A 637 -2.54 6.52 -21.18
C GLY A 637 -1.71 7.34 -22.17
N PRO A 638 -2.35 8.28 -22.88
CA PRO A 638 -1.68 9.16 -23.82
C PRO A 638 -0.62 10.03 -23.13
N ALA A 639 0.55 10.17 -23.75
CA ALA A 639 1.58 11.08 -23.27
C ALA A 639 1.14 12.55 -23.44
N SER A 640 1.51 13.39 -22.47
CA SER A 640 1.26 14.83 -22.47
C SER A 640 1.92 15.54 -23.66
N ALA A 641 1.57 16.82 -23.84
CA ALA A 641 2.38 17.72 -24.62
C ALA A 641 3.80 17.83 -24.02
N GLU A 642 4.77 18.13 -24.87
CA GLU A 642 6.17 18.27 -24.50
C GLU A 642 6.42 19.56 -23.71
N THR A 643 7.27 19.48 -22.67
CA THR A 643 7.83 20.64 -21.98
C THR A 643 9.34 20.53 -21.95
N GLN A 644 10.05 21.62 -21.64
CA GLN A 644 11.51 21.63 -21.60
C GLN A 644 12.07 22.43 -20.44
N ALA A 645 13.27 22.07 -20.00
CA ALA A 645 14.09 22.89 -19.11
C ALA A 645 15.57 22.72 -19.44
N THR A 646 16.35 23.79 -19.18
CA THR A 646 17.80 23.77 -19.35
C THR A 646 18.47 23.86 -17.99
N THR A 647 19.28 22.85 -17.64
CA THR A 647 20.03 22.81 -16.38
C THR A 647 21.03 23.96 -16.29
N ARG A 648 21.35 24.40 -15.07
CA ARG A 648 22.30 25.50 -14.85
C ARG A 648 23.74 25.07 -15.16
N THR A 649 24.65 26.02 -15.24
CA THR A 649 26.10 25.79 -15.43
C THR A 649 26.74 25.42 -14.10
N THR A 650 27.84 24.64 -14.15
CA THR A 650 28.71 24.34 -13.00
C THR A 650 30.16 24.20 -13.47
N ALA A 651 31.11 24.34 -12.56
CA ALA A 651 32.54 24.04 -12.80
C ALA A 651 32.87 22.55 -12.54
N LEU A 652 32.00 21.81 -11.85
CA LEU A 652 32.18 20.40 -11.56
C LEU A 652 32.07 19.54 -12.81
N LYS A 653 32.86 18.48 -12.89
CA LYS A 653 32.84 17.51 -13.98
C LYS A 653 31.84 16.39 -13.68
N PRO A 654 31.15 15.84 -14.67
CA PRO A 654 30.29 14.67 -14.45
C PRO A 654 31.12 13.39 -14.34
N MET A 655 30.93 12.61 -13.28
CA MET A 655 31.38 11.21 -13.18
C MET A 655 30.17 10.27 -13.18
N ILE A 656 30.38 9.03 -13.61
CA ILE A 656 29.36 8.00 -13.70
C ILE A 656 29.89 6.65 -13.22
N VAL A 657 28.97 5.75 -12.86
CA VAL A 657 29.25 4.32 -12.75
C VAL A 657 29.18 3.73 -14.14
N SER A 658 30.32 3.36 -14.68
CA SER A 658 30.42 2.76 -16.03
C SER A 658 30.16 1.26 -16.02
N GLU A 659 30.32 0.60 -14.86
CA GLU A 659 30.08 -0.82 -14.66
C GLU A 659 29.68 -1.07 -13.19
N LEU A 660 28.70 -1.91 -12.98
CA LEU A 660 28.32 -2.47 -11.68
C LEU A 660 27.96 -3.94 -11.87
N GLN A 661 28.72 -4.82 -11.25
CA GLN A 661 28.49 -6.26 -11.24
C GLN A 661 28.28 -6.76 -9.83
N ILE A 662 27.31 -7.67 -9.66
CA ILE A 662 27.02 -8.32 -8.39
C ILE A 662 27.28 -9.81 -8.55
N VAL A 663 28.14 -10.35 -7.69
CA VAL A 663 28.52 -11.77 -7.71
C VAL A 663 28.40 -12.37 -6.31
N ARG A 664 28.07 -13.67 -6.22
CA ARG A 664 28.12 -14.37 -4.93
C ARG A 664 29.56 -14.53 -4.48
N SER A 665 29.82 -14.30 -3.20
CA SER A 665 31.11 -14.41 -2.56
C SER A 665 30.98 -15.10 -1.20
N GLY A 666 31.34 -16.39 -1.14
CA GLY A 666 31.14 -17.18 0.09
C GLY A 666 29.68 -17.24 0.53
N ASN A 667 29.40 -16.87 1.79
CA ASN A 667 28.04 -16.77 2.34
C ASN A 667 27.35 -15.43 2.05
N GLY A 668 28.01 -14.51 1.31
CA GLY A 668 27.50 -13.19 0.99
C GLY A 668 27.46 -12.89 -0.51
N ALA A 669 27.41 -11.61 -0.86
CA ALA A 669 27.56 -11.10 -2.22
C ALA A 669 28.65 -10.02 -2.27
N SER A 670 29.21 -9.77 -3.44
CA SER A 670 30.11 -8.66 -3.70
C SER A 670 29.56 -7.81 -4.84
N ALA A 671 29.62 -6.48 -4.68
CA ALA A 671 29.32 -5.50 -5.72
C ALA A 671 30.65 -4.89 -6.21
N ALA A 672 31.00 -5.13 -7.47
CA ALA A 672 32.15 -4.54 -8.12
C ALA A 672 31.67 -3.35 -8.98
N LEU A 673 32.22 -2.16 -8.70
CA LEU A 673 31.87 -0.91 -9.38
C LEU A 673 33.10 -0.30 -10.05
N GLN A 674 32.87 0.35 -11.21
CA GLN A 674 33.85 1.16 -11.90
C GLN A 674 33.30 2.61 -12.05
N VAL A 675 34.00 3.58 -11.45
CA VAL A 675 33.66 5.01 -11.54
C VAL A 675 34.60 5.71 -12.53
N VAL A 676 34.03 6.45 -13.48
CA VAL A 676 34.79 7.13 -14.52
C VAL A 676 34.31 8.56 -14.76
N ASP A 677 35.20 9.42 -15.23
CA ASP A 677 34.84 10.72 -15.83
C ASP A 677 34.02 10.46 -17.10
N LYS A 678 32.79 11.04 -17.12
CA LYS A 678 31.84 10.77 -18.21
C LYS A 678 32.35 11.24 -19.59
N ALA A 679 33.09 12.34 -19.62
CA ALA A 679 33.55 12.92 -20.89
C ALA A 679 34.78 12.19 -21.49
N THR A 680 35.67 11.72 -20.61
CA THR A 680 36.96 11.14 -21.01
C THR A 680 37.03 9.62 -20.87
N GLY A 681 36.12 9.02 -20.09
CA GLY A 681 36.17 7.59 -19.74
C GLY A 681 37.31 7.23 -18.78
N GLN A 682 38.07 8.21 -18.29
CA GLN A 682 39.21 7.94 -17.40
C GLN A 682 38.71 7.58 -16.00
N PRO A 683 39.39 6.63 -15.30
CA PRO A 683 39.05 6.28 -13.93
C PRO A 683 39.10 7.48 -12.97
N VAL A 684 38.10 7.58 -12.09
CA VAL A 684 38.04 8.62 -11.05
C VAL A 684 38.16 7.96 -9.67
N THR A 685 39.15 8.39 -8.89
CA THR A 685 39.22 8.00 -7.48
C THR A 685 38.08 8.65 -6.72
N ALA A 686 37.13 7.87 -6.21
CA ALA A 686 35.91 8.35 -5.59
C ALA A 686 35.57 7.53 -4.34
N GLU A 687 34.97 8.17 -3.35
CA GLU A 687 34.28 7.46 -2.27
C GLU A 687 32.94 6.96 -2.77
N VAL A 688 32.68 5.66 -2.57
CA VAL A 688 31.43 5.00 -2.94
C VAL A 688 30.75 4.52 -1.68
N TYR A 689 29.48 4.85 -1.51
CA TYR A 689 28.64 4.41 -0.42
C TYR A 689 27.28 3.94 -0.94
N GLY A 690 26.79 2.81 -0.45
CA GLY A 690 25.52 2.23 -0.90
C GLY A 690 25.07 1.07 -0.03
N ARG A 691 23.99 0.42 -0.41
CA ARG A 691 23.49 -0.75 0.31
C ARG A 691 23.21 -1.92 -0.60
N PHE A 692 23.35 -3.13 -0.07
CA PHE A 692 22.80 -4.32 -0.72
C PHE A 692 21.29 -4.37 -0.56
N THR A 693 20.56 -4.62 -1.64
CA THR A 693 19.09 -4.63 -1.66
C THR A 693 18.57 -6.04 -1.38
N TYR A 694 18.53 -6.43 -0.13
CA TYR A 694 17.83 -7.62 0.39
C TYR A 694 17.28 -7.27 1.76
N ALA A 695 16.32 -8.05 2.28
CA ALA A 695 15.87 -7.87 3.66
C ALA A 695 17.09 -7.96 4.59
N GLY A 696 17.37 -6.91 5.34
CA GLY A 696 18.54 -6.83 6.18
C GLY A 696 19.81 -6.25 5.54
N GLY A 697 19.72 -5.68 4.35
CA GLY A 697 20.89 -5.11 3.65
C GLY A 697 21.44 -3.88 4.32
N LYS A 698 22.62 -4.03 4.95
CA LYS A 698 23.32 -2.91 5.57
C LYS A 698 24.03 -2.03 4.55
N TYR A 699 24.20 -0.77 4.96
CA TYR A 699 25.03 0.18 4.22
C TYR A 699 26.51 -0.20 4.30
N THR A 700 27.23 -0.07 3.20
CA THR A 700 28.66 -0.31 3.10
C THR A 700 29.29 0.69 2.15
N GLY A 701 30.55 0.97 2.31
CA GLY A 701 31.24 1.92 1.45
C GLY A 701 32.76 1.78 1.49
N GLY A 702 33.44 2.52 0.63
CA GLY A 702 34.89 2.54 0.56
C GLY A 702 35.42 3.41 -0.55
N LEU A 703 36.75 3.51 -0.68
CA LEU A 703 37.43 4.32 -1.68
C LEU A 703 37.69 3.50 -2.94
N ALA A 704 37.12 3.90 -4.07
CA ALA A 704 37.42 3.37 -5.41
C ALA A 704 38.75 3.91 -5.90
N THR A 705 39.82 3.25 -5.56
CA THR A 705 41.18 3.64 -5.99
C THR A 705 41.39 3.31 -7.48
N GLY A 706 41.76 4.31 -8.28
CA GLY A 706 41.84 4.13 -9.73
C GLY A 706 40.49 3.81 -10.37
N GLY A 707 39.40 4.29 -9.77
CA GLY A 707 38.04 4.14 -10.25
C GLY A 707 37.37 2.83 -9.89
N ALA A 708 38.07 1.83 -9.40
CA ALA A 708 37.53 0.49 -9.12
C ALA A 708 37.36 0.23 -7.62
N ILE A 709 36.21 -0.36 -7.23
CA ILE A 709 35.98 -0.84 -5.87
C ILE A 709 35.15 -2.13 -5.91
N THR A 710 35.38 -3.00 -4.92
CA THR A 710 34.53 -4.17 -4.63
C THR A 710 34.06 -4.09 -3.18
N LEU A 711 32.78 -3.97 -3.00
CA LEU A 711 32.11 -3.93 -1.69
C LEU A 711 31.50 -5.31 -1.41
N ALA A 712 31.61 -5.78 -0.18
CA ALA A 712 31.07 -7.07 0.23
C ALA A 712 29.86 -6.90 1.16
N SER A 713 28.84 -7.74 1.01
CA SER A 713 27.75 -7.84 1.98
C SER A 713 28.21 -8.62 3.21
N GLU A 714 27.48 -8.52 4.30
CA GLU A 714 27.49 -9.52 5.35
C GLU A 714 26.98 -10.87 4.85
N ALA A 715 26.97 -11.90 5.69
CA ALA A 715 26.33 -13.17 5.36
C ALA A 715 24.86 -12.89 4.97
N LEU A 716 24.47 -13.37 3.81
CA LEU A 716 23.11 -13.17 3.30
C LEU A 716 22.14 -13.94 4.19
N PRO A 717 21.09 -13.29 4.69
CA PRO A 717 19.92 -14.01 5.20
C PRO A 717 19.31 -14.83 4.06
N GLN A 718 18.26 -15.59 4.32
CA GLN A 718 17.58 -16.41 3.30
C GLN A 718 16.88 -15.56 2.22
N ALA A 719 17.58 -14.60 1.61
CA ALA A 719 17.03 -13.70 0.61
C ALA A 719 17.14 -14.28 -0.80
N ALA A 720 16.06 -14.22 -1.56
CA ALA A 720 16.00 -14.74 -2.92
C ALA A 720 16.78 -13.88 -3.93
N GLN A 721 16.87 -12.58 -3.68
CA GLN A 721 17.44 -11.61 -4.64
C GLN A 721 18.39 -10.65 -3.92
N VAL A 722 19.56 -10.41 -4.50
CA VAL A 722 20.55 -9.47 -3.98
C VAL A 722 20.93 -8.50 -5.09
N GLY A 723 20.70 -7.23 -4.88
CA GLY A 723 21.19 -6.13 -5.68
C GLY A 723 22.17 -5.27 -4.87
N PHE A 724 22.70 -4.24 -5.49
CA PHE A 724 23.44 -3.17 -4.83
C PHE A 724 22.96 -1.82 -5.37
N GLU A 725 22.60 -0.92 -4.47
CA GLU A 725 22.15 0.42 -4.81
C GLU A 725 23.21 1.42 -4.32
N PRO A 726 23.99 2.03 -5.23
CA PRO A 726 24.83 3.16 -4.85
C PRO A 726 23.96 4.31 -4.35
N ARG A 727 24.32 4.90 -3.21
CA ARG A 727 23.58 6.01 -2.59
C ARG A 727 24.36 7.32 -2.68
N ARG A 728 25.68 7.24 -2.63
CA ARG A 728 26.58 8.40 -2.72
C ARG A 728 27.85 7.99 -3.42
N ILE A 729 28.27 8.81 -4.39
CA ILE A 729 29.60 8.71 -5.02
C ILE A 729 30.18 10.12 -5.07
N THR A 730 31.32 10.34 -4.39
CA THR A 730 31.94 11.66 -4.23
C THR A 730 33.39 11.65 -4.65
N ALA A 731 33.81 12.70 -5.34
CA ALA A 731 35.21 12.96 -5.72
C ALA A 731 35.45 14.45 -5.91
N ALA A 732 36.61 14.93 -5.47
CA ALA A 732 36.96 16.35 -5.60
C ALA A 732 36.93 16.83 -7.06
N GLY A 733 36.18 17.91 -7.32
CA GLY A 733 35.99 18.49 -8.65
C GLY A 733 34.98 17.76 -9.54
N TYR A 734 34.27 16.77 -9.00
CA TYR A 734 33.25 15.98 -9.71
C TYR A 734 31.87 16.05 -9.01
N TYR A 735 30.82 15.77 -9.76
CA TYR A 735 29.49 15.40 -9.25
C TYR A 735 29.04 14.10 -9.91
N TRP A 736 28.25 13.33 -9.22
CA TRP A 736 27.71 12.06 -9.75
C TRP A 736 26.53 12.31 -10.69
N ALA A 737 26.76 12.07 -11.98
CA ALA A 737 25.75 12.17 -13.04
C ALA A 737 24.96 10.86 -13.15
N GLN A 738 24.26 10.47 -12.09
CA GLN A 738 23.55 9.21 -11.89
C GLN A 738 22.63 8.82 -13.07
N ALA A 739 21.96 9.79 -13.69
CA ALA A 739 21.08 9.55 -14.85
C ALA A 739 21.81 8.99 -16.09
N TYR A 740 23.12 8.87 -16.04
CA TYR A 740 23.97 8.36 -17.12
C TYR A 740 24.82 7.17 -16.70
N ASP A 741 24.57 6.60 -15.54
CA ASP A 741 25.20 5.36 -15.15
C ASP A 741 24.90 4.26 -16.17
N ALA A 742 25.83 3.36 -16.36
CA ALA A 742 25.60 2.22 -17.24
C ALA A 742 24.46 1.34 -16.67
N PRO A 743 23.62 0.74 -17.53
CA PRO A 743 22.66 -0.25 -17.08
C PRO A 743 23.38 -1.38 -16.35
N HIS A 744 23.02 -1.64 -15.11
CA HIS A 744 23.62 -2.71 -14.30
C HIS A 744 22.64 -3.87 -14.17
N THR A 745 23.18 -5.09 -14.12
CA THR A 745 22.40 -6.26 -13.73
C THR A 745 22.09 -6.14 -12.24
N ALA A 746 20.88 -5.75 -11.94
CA ALA A 746 20.47 -5.35 -10.61
C ALA A 746 20.36 -6.51 -9.60
N ALA A 747 20.50 -7.76 -10.00
CA ALA A 747 20.29 -8.85 -9.07
C ALA A 747 20.96 -10.16 -9.46
N LEU A 748 21.54 -10.81 -8.47
CA LEU A 748 21.88 -12.22 -8.49
C LEU A 748 20.71 -13.03 -7.94
N TYR A 749 20.21 -13.91 -8.78
CA TYR A 749 19.36 -15.01 -8.35
C TYR A 749 20.24 -16.26 -8.24
N PRO A 750 20.45 -16.88 -7.08
CA PRO A 750 21.03 -18.20 -7.04
C PRO A 750 20.08 -19.17 -7.76
N ARG A 751 20.58 -19.89 -8.74
CA ARG A 751 19.82 -20.91 -9.43
C ARG A 751 19.76 -22.17 -8.60
N VAL A 752 18.56 -22.64 -8.32
CA VAL A 752 18.32 -23.93 -7.66
C VAL A 752 17.91 -24.94 -8.74
N ARG A 753 18.88 -25.56 -9.36
CA ARG A 753 18.70 -26.41 -10.54
C ARG A 753 18.20 -27.81 -10.19
N LEU A 754 17.51 -28.40 -11.17
CA LEU A 754 17.28 -29.84 -11.18
C LEU A 754 18.52 -30.55 -11.73
N GLN A 755 18.94 -31.63 -11.09
CA GLN A 755 19.90 -32.59 -11.60
C GLN A 755 19.23 -33.50 -12.64
N GLY A 756 17.92 -33.79 -12.47
CA GLY A 756 17.19 -34.65 -13.37
C GLY A 756 15.69 -34.33 -13.36
N LEU A 757 15.08 -34.46 -14.54
CA LEU A 757 13.66 -34.35 -14.77
C LEU A 757 13.25 -35.43 -15.75
N SER A 758 12.30 -36.30 -15.34
CA SER A 758 11.81 -37.39 -16.16
C SER A 758 10.30 -37.57 -16.02
N LEU A 759 9.69 -38.18 -17.02
CA LEU A 759 8.26 -38.40 -17.14
C LEU A 759 7.99 -39.88 -17.32
N SER A 760 6.81 -40.36 -16.86
CA SER A 760 6.37 -41.74 -17.00
C SER A 760 5.99 -42.11 -18.44
N ALA A 761 5.70 -41.11 -19.30
CA ALA A 761 5.38 -41.30 -20.71
C ALA A 761 5.84 -40.09 -21.53
N GLY A 762 6.17 -40.35 -22.81
CA GLY A 762 6.75 -39.34 -23.70
C GLY A 762 8.20 -39.01 -23.37
N ALA A 763 8.87 -38.33 -24.30
CA ALA A 763 10.24 -37.82 -24.11
C ALA A 763 10.20 -36.26 -24.05
N LEU A 764 11.02 -35.68 -23.17
CA LEU A 764 11.21 -34.24 -23.15
C LEU A 764 11.92 -33.77 -24.42
N GLU A 765 11.35 -32.82 -25.08
CA GLU A 765 11.94 -32.15 -26.25
C GLU A 765 12.17 -30.67 -25.99
N PRO A 766 13.42 -30.27 -26.13
CA PRO A 766 14.61 -31.09 -26.27
C PRO A 766 14.94 -31.86 -25.01
N ALA A 767 15.90 -32.81 -25.09
CA ALA A 767 16.31 -33.59 -23.93
C ALA A 767 16.69 -32.73 -22.74
N PHE A 768 16.42 -33.22 -21.52
CA PHE A 768 16.63 -32.46 -20.30
C PHE A 768 18.07 -31.99 -20.12
N THR A 769 18.24 -30.70 -19.82
CA THR A 769 19.49 -30.13 -19.31
C THR A 769 19.17 -29.17 -18.16
N PRO A 770 19.99 -29.07 -17.10
CA PRO A 770 19.73 -28.25 -15.91
C PRO A 770 19.47 -26.75 -16.20
N ASP A 771 20.06 -26.21 -17.26
CA ASP A 771 19.97 -24.79 -17.62
C ASP A 771 18.74 -24.44 -18.47
N ARG A 772 18.05 -25.44 -18.99
CA ARG A 772 16.88 -25.25 -19.82
C ARG A 772 15.62 -25.30 -18.98
N LEU A 773 14.80 -24.28 -19.09
CA LEU A 773 13.61 -24.13 -18.27
C LEU A 773 12.29 -24.44 -19.01
N GLN A 774 12.33 -24.72 -20.31
CA GLN A 774 11.15 -24.99 -21.13
C GLN A 774 11.29 -26.25 -21.95
N TYR A 775 10.28 -27.12 -21.87
CA TYR A 775 10.23 -28.40 -22.55
C TYR A 775 8.84 -28.62 -23.17
N THR A 776 8.82 -29.41 -24.22
CA THR A 776 7.59 -29.97 -24.78
C THR A 776 7.63 -31.46 -24.68
N VAL A 777 6.47 -32.12 -24.63
CA VAL A 777 6.34 -33.57 -24.70
C VAL A 777 5.01 -33.90 -25.40
N THR A 778 5.01 -34.93 -26.24
CA THR A 778 3.78 -35.46 -26.82
C THR A 778 3.50 -36.82 -26.21
N VAL A 779 2.28 -37.04 -25.77
CA VAL A 779 1.78 -38.31 -25.21
C VAL A 779 0.53 -38.75 -25.95
N SER A 780 0.25 -40.07 -25.91
CA SER A 780 -0.93 -40.65 -26.54
C SER A 780 -2.24 -40.19 -25.87
N ALA A 781 -3.34 -40.33 -26.57
CA ALA A 781 -4.68 -39.92 -26.11
C ALA A 781 -5.16 -40.67 -24.87
N ASP A 782 -4.68 -41.90 -24.64
CA ASP A 782 -4.98 -42.71 -23.46
C ASP A 782 -4.11 -42.40 -22.22
N THR A 783 -3.13 -41.52 -22.34
CA THR A 783 -2.31 -41.04 -21.23
C THR A 783 -3.05 -39.94 -20.42
N TYR A 784 -3.92 -40.31 -19.53
CA TYR A 784 -4.74 -39.40 -18.71
C TYR A 784 -4.06 -38.99 -17.40
N ARG A 785 -2.95 -39.63 -17.02
CA ARG A 785 -2.07 -39.27 -15.90
C ARG A 785 -0.63 -39.35 -16.35
N LEU A 786 0.19 -38.46 -15.85
CA LEU A 786 1.62 -38.40 -16.13
C LEU A 786 2.37 -38.22 -14.80
N ALA A 787 3.21 -39.17 -14.45
CA ALA A 787 4.10 -39.03 -13.31
C ALA A 787 5.33 -38.21 -13.70
N VAL A 788 5.56 -37.14 -12.96
CA VAL A 788 6.70 -36.22 -13.08
C VAL A 788 7.68 -36.51 -11.96
N THR A 789 8.90 -36.91 -12.29
CA THR A 789 9.97 -37.16 -11.32
C THR A 789 11.03 -36.09 -11.47
N ALA A 790 11.19 -35.26 -10.44
CA ALA A 790 12.15 -34.16 -10.43
C ALA A 790 13.17 -34.34 -9.30
N ARG A 791 14.47 -34.32 -9.64
CA ARG A 791 15.58 -34.46 -8.70
C ARG A 791 16.36 -33.15 -8.66
N PRO A 792 16.42 -32.45 -7.53
CA PRO A 792 17.26 -31.26 -7.40
C PRO A 792 18.73 -31.60 -7.29
N GLU A 793 19.58 -30.65 -7.68
CA GLU A 793 21.03 -30.77 -7.57
C GLU A 793 21.49 -30.74 -6.10
N ALA A 794 20.88 -29.86 -5.28
CA ALA A 794 21.17 -29.74 -3.85
C ALA A 794 20.12 -30.47 -2.99
N ALA A 795 20.61 -31.24 -2.02
CA ALA A 795 19.75 -32.14 -1.20
C ALA A 795 18.68 -31.45 -0.35
N ASN A 796 18.89 -30.17 0.01
CA ASN A 796 17.98 -29.36 0.83
C ASN A 796 17.03 -28.47 0.00
N THR A 797 16.89 -28.79 -1.30
CA THR A 797 16.00 -28.07 -2.21
C THR A 797 14.61 -28.67 -2.18
N ALA A 798 13.59 -27.87 -1.92
CA ALA A 798 12.20 -28.28 -2.08
C ALA A 798 11.80 -28.34 -3.55
N VAL A 799 10.93 -29.26 -3.91
CA VAL A 799 10.40 -29.42 -5.28
C VAL A 799 8.87 -29.33 -5.20
N LEU A 800 8.30 -28.48 -6.06
CA LEU A 800 6.84 -28.34 -6.20
C LEU A 800 6.43 -28.68 -7.64
N VAL A 801 5.42 -29.51 -7.81
CA VAL A 801 4.80 -29.81 -9.10
C VAL A 801 3.40 -29.22 -9.11
N ASN A 802 3.13 -28.29 -10.03
CA ASN A 802 1.87 -27.52 -10.11
C ASN A 802 1.48 -26.87 -8.76
N GLY A 803 2.48 -26.37 -8.02
CA GLY A 803 2.29 -25.74 -6.72
C GLY A 803 2.19 -26.69 -5.52
N ALA A 804 2.04 -28.00 -5.72
CA ALA A 804 2.03 -28.99 -4.65
C ALA A 804 3.47 -29.41 -4.29
N LEU A 805 3.82 -29.36 -3.00
CA LEU A 805 5.10 -29.85 -2.49
C LEU A 805 5.21 -31.36 -2.67
N VAL A 806 6.30 -31.83 -3.26
CA VAL A 806 6.56 -33.24 -3.54
C VAL A 806 7.90 -33.67 -2.94
N THR A 807 8.02 -34.96 -2.60
CA THR A 807 9.31 -35.50 -2.15
C THR A 807 10.30 -35.48 -3.32
N PRO A 808 11.48 -34.87 -3.19
CA PRO A 808 12.48 -34.81 -4.26
C PRO A 808 12.84 -36.20 -4.79
N GLY A 809 12.72 -36.39 -6.10
CA GLY A 809 13.00 -37.66 -6.77
C GLY A 809 11.89 -38.72 -6.68
N ALA A 810 10.79 -38.46 -6.00
CA ALA A 810 9.59 -39.28 -6.06
C ALA A 810 8.69 -38.85 -7.24
N PRO A 811 7.91 -39.80 -7.86
CA PRO A 811 6.99 -39.46 -8.92
C PRO A 811 5.78 -38.71 -8.37
N ALA A 812 5.44 -37.58 -8.99
CA ALA A 812 4.26 -36.76 -8.73
C ALA A 812 3.25 -36.95 -9.87
N GLU A 813 2.06 -37.46 -9.57
CA GLU A 813 1.00 -37.71 -10.55
C GLU A 813 0.28 -36.42 -10.93
N VAL A 814 0.25 -36.14 -12.23
CA VAL A 814 -0.46 -34.98 -12.81
C VAL A 814 -1.53 -35.51 -13.78
N ALA A 815 -2.78 -35.09 -13.57
CA ALA A 815 -3.87 -35.39 -14.49
C ALA A 815 -3.73 -34.56 -15.78
N LEU A 816 -3.96 -35.16 -16.94
CA LEU A 816 -3.87 -34.54 -18.25
C LEU A 816 -5.23 -34.41 -18.91
N GLN A 817 -5.53 -33.20 -19.38
CA GLN A 817 -6.64 -32.93 -20.29
C GLN A 817 -6.27 -33.25 -21.74
N PRO A 818 -7.21 -33.58 -22.65
CA PRO A 818 -6.92 -33.58 -24.08
C PRO A 818 -6.37 -32.25 -24.59
N GLY A 819 -5.39 -32.28 -25.48
CA GLY A 819 -4.72 -31.10 -25.98
C GLY A 819 -3.51 -30.66 -25.14
N ALA A 820 -3.19 -29.40 -25.15
CA ALA A 820 -2.01 -28.84 -24.46
C ALA A 820 -2.26 -28.69 -22.94
N ASN A 821 -1.39 -29.28 -22.14
CA ASN A 821 -1.37 -29.18 -20.69
C ASN A 821 -0.07 -28.50 -20.27
N ARG A 822 -0.13 -27.59 -19.33
CA ARG A 822 1.06 -26.95 -18.77
C ARG A 822 1.36 -27.56 -17.40
N ILE A 823 2.53 -28.13 -17.25
CA ILE A 823 3.05 -28.61 -15.96
C ILE A 823 4.20 -27.70 -15.54
N THR A 824 4.14 -27.20 -14.32
CA THR A 824 5.19 -26.39 -13.73
C THR A 824 5.91 -27.21 -12.66
N VAL A 825 7.23 -27.35 -12.81
CA VAL A 825 8.09 -27.91 -11.77
C VAL A 825 8.95 -26.80 -11.21
N ARG A 826 8.69 -26.43 -9.96
CA ARG A 826 9.41 -25.36 -9.27
C ARG A 826 10.35 -25.95 -8.23
N THR A 827 11.57 -25.44 -8.21
CA THR A 827 12.55 -25.75 -7.17
C THR A 827 12.68 -24.55 -6.24
N ALA A 828 12.84 -24.80 -4.94
CA ALA A 828 13.04 -23.76 -3.94
C ALA A 828 14.15 -24.17 -2.98
N GLY A 829 15.19 -23.34 -2.92
CA GLY A 829 16.30 -23.51 -1.97
C GLY A 829 15.92 -23.01 -0.56
N PRO A 830 16.67 -23.38 0.46
CA PRO A 830 16.46 -22.94 1.83
C PRO A 830 16.69 -21.42 2.01
N ASP A 831 17.35 -20.79 1.03
CA ASP A 831 17.60 -19.35 0.94
C ASP A 831 16.48 -18.60 0.17
N GLY A 832 15.36 -19.26 -0.11
CA GLY A 832 14.24 -18.70 -0.85
C GLY A 832 14.44 -18.58 -2.37
N THR A 833 15.61 -18.98 -2.90
CA THR A 833 15.86 -18.97 -4.34
C THR A 833 15.02 -20.00 -5.07
N THR A 834 14.57 -19.69 -6.30
CA THR A 834 13.73 -20.62 -7.08
C THR A 834 14.14 -20.64 -8.55
N ASP A 835 14.04 -21.82 -9.17
CA ASP A 835 13.94 -21.97 -10.61
C ASP A 835 12.58 -22.62 -10.95
N SER A 836 12.06 -22.34 -12.14
CA SER A 836 10.78 -22.89 -12.58
C SER A 836 10.93 -23.47 -13.98
N TYR A 837 10.71 -24.78 -14.07
CA TYR A 837 10.70 -25.53 -15.33
C TYR A 837 9.26 -25.66 -15.80
N THR A 838 9.00 -25.34 -17.06
CA THR A 838 7.68 -25.49 -17.68
C THR A 838 7.73 -26.62 -18.69
N ILE A 839 6.82 -27.56 -18.57
CA ILE A 839 6.63 -28.66 -19.50
C ILE A 839 5.27 -28.48 -20.18
N THR A 840 5.26 -28.26 -21.49
CA THR A 840 4.03 -28.28 -22.27
C THR A 840 3.79 -29.71 -22.75
N VAL A 841 2.81 -30.37 -22.14
CA VAL A 841 2.43 -31.73 -22.49
C VAL A 841 1.30 -31.69 -23.52
N ASN A 842 1.60 -32.04 -24.75
CA ASN A 842 0.60 -32.20 -25.82
C ASN A 842 0.05 -33.61 -25.78
N ARG A 843 -1.07 -33.81 -25.06
CA ARG A 843 -1.83 -35.03 -25.16
C ARG A 843 -2.57 -35.02 -26.49
N ALA A 844 -2.40 -36.05 -27.29
CA ALA A 844 -3.00 -36.08 -28.60
C ALA A 844 -4.49 -35.68 -28.53
N ALA A 845 -4.88 -34.67 -29.28
CA ALA A 845 -6.26 -34.26 -29.38
C ALA A 845 -7.06 -35.45 -30.00
N VAL A 846 -8.04 -35.90 -29.28
CA VAL A 846 -8.95 -36.91 -29.85
C VAL A 846 -9.85 -36.12 -30.82
N GLY A 847 -9.72 -36.40 -32.07
CA GLY A 847 -10.46 -35.72 -33.13
C GLY A 847 -11.99 -35.87 -32.99
N SER A 848 -12.72 -36.02 -34.08
CA SER A 848 -14.20 -36.25 -34.13
C SER A 848 -14.71 -37.49 -33.38
N ASN A 849 -13.81 -38.29 -32.78
CA ASN A 849 -14.07 -39.52 -32.03
C ASN A 849 -14.21 -39.31 -30.51
N MET A 850 -14.06 -38.09 -29.98
CA MET A 850 -14.42 -37.75 -28.60
C MET A 850 -15.88 -37.29 -28.53
N LEU A 851 -16.69 -38.02 -27.79
CA LEU A 851 -18.10 -37.75 -27.60
C LEU A 851 -18.40 -37.27 -26.19
N ARG A 852 -19.21 -36.22 -26.09
CA ARG A 852 -19.75 -35.75 -24.82
C ARG A 852 -21.14 -36.37 -24.56
N PRO A 853 -21.60 -36.47 -23.29
CA PRO A 853 -22.94 -36.92 -23.01
C PRO A 853 -23.97 -35.98 -23.65
N VAL A 854 -24.96 -36.56 -24.34
CA VAL A 854 -26.14 -35.82 -24.81
C VAL A 854 -27.12 -35.54 -23.68
N ALA A 855 -27.10 -36.38 -22.64
CA ALA A 855 -27.87 -36.23 -21.41
C ALA A 855 -27.14 -36.92 -20.26
N ASP A 856 -27.16 -36.29 -19.07
CA ASP A 856 -26.79 -36.94 -17.81
C ASP A 856 -27.68 -36.41 -16.66
N ALA A 857 -27.79 -37.20 -15.59
CA ALA A 857 -28.52 -36.87 -14.37
C ALA A 857 -28.12 -37.87 -13.26
N TYR A 858 -28.34 -37.52 -12.03
CA TYR A 858 -28.49 -38.53 -11.00
C TYR A 858 -29.96 -38.64 -10.58
N VAL A 859 -30.35 -39.78 -10.01
CA VAL A 859 -31.69 -40.04 -9.50
C VAL A 859 -31.60 -40.49 -8.04
N PHE A 860 -32.56 -40.04 -7.22
CA PHE A 860 -32.52 -40.20 -5.77
C PHE A 860 -33.76 -40.92 -5.23
N GLU A 861 -33.54 -42.00 -4.47
CA GLU A 861 -34.60 -42.86 -3.96
C GLU A 861 -35.56 -42.14 -3.00
N ASN A 862 -35.03 -41.29 -2.12
CA ASN A 862 -35.84 -40.57 -1.12
C ASN A 862 -36.53 -39.32 -1.66
N ALA A 863 -36.23 -38.92 -2.88
CA ALA A 863 -36.91 -37.86 -3.62
C ALA A 863 -37.32 -38.37 -5.00
N PRO A 864 -38.22 -39.42 -5.06
CA PRO A 864 -38.37 -40.22 -6.24
C PRO A 864 -39.03 -39.51 -7.42
N ALA A 865 -39.70 -38.39 -7.21
CA ALA A 865 -40.30 -37.57 -8.25
C ALA A 865 -39.42 -36.39 -8.69
N GLU A 866 -38.37 -36.07 -7.95
CA GLU A 866 -37.49 -34.96 -8.26
C GLU A 866 -36.52 -35.29 -9.39
N ASN A 867 -36.21 -34.26 -10.21
CA ASN A 867 -35.29 -34.33 -11.33
C ASN A 867 -33.96 -33.60 -11.01
N TYR A 868 -32.84 -34.23 -11.25
CA TYR A 868 -31.49 -33.72 -11.02
C TYR A 868 -30.64 -33.66 -12.31
N GLY A 869 -31.28 -33.48 -13.46
CA GLY A 869 -30.59 -33.41 -14.77
C GLY A 869 -29.92 -32.07 -15.11
N SER A 870 -29.95 -31.07 -14.21
CA SER A 870 -29.27 -29.77 -14.40
C SER A 870 -28.23 -29.46 -13.32
N THR A 871 -27.82 -30.50 -12.56
CA THR A 871 -26.81 -30.32 -11.49
C THR A 871 -25.40 -30.41 -12.08
N GLU A 872 -24.47 -29.64 -11.55
CA GLU A 872 -23.04 -29.69 -11.94
C GLU A 872 -22.34 -30.96 -11.46
N LEU A 873 -22.89 -31.64 -10.45
CA LEU A 873 -22.36 -32.87 -9.87
C LEU A 873 -23.42 -33.98 -9.93
N LEU A 874 -22.94 -35.18 -10.18
CA LEU A 874 -23.74 -36.42 -10.19
C LEU A 874 -23.38 -37.24 -8.94
N ASP A 875 -24.34 -37.40 -8.04
CA ASP A 875 -24.18 -38.14 -6.80
C ASP A 875 -24.35 -39.65 -6.97
N ILE A 876 -23.46 -40.42 -6.34
CA ILE A 876 -23.52 -41.87 -6.27
C ILE A 876 -23.33 -42.28 -4.82
N ILE A 877 -24.31 -43.01 -4.28
CA ILE A 877 -24.27 -43.56 -2.92
C ILE A 877 -25.21 -44.76 -2.82
N ASP A 878 -24.77 -45.84 -2.16
CA ASP A 878 -25.62 -46.93 -1.70
C ASP A 878 -25.82 -46.77 -0.18
N ALA A 879 -27.00 -46.32 0.21
CA ALA A 879 -27.33 -45.97 1.59
C ALA A 879 -28.30 -46.99 2.19
N PRO A 880 -27.99 -47.60 3.36
CA PRO A 880 -28.87 -48.59 4.00
C PRO A 880 -30.27 -47.99 4.28
N ARG A 881 -31.33 -48.65 3.77
CA ARG A 881 -32.72 -48.25 3.98
C ARG A 881 -33.12 -48.13 5.45
N ALA A 882 -32.53 -48.91 6.33
CA ALA A 882 -32.78 -48.91 7.78
C ALA A 882 -32.33 -47.61 8.47
N ALA A 883 -31.49 -46.78 7.88
CA ALA A 883 -30.95 -45.56 8.44
C ALA A 883 -31.62 -44.28 7.90
N GLY A 884 -32.75 -44.37 7.18
CA GLY A 884 -33.38 -43.21 6.51
C GLY A 884 -32.58 -42.70 5.31
N GLY A 885 -31.55 -43.41 4.87
CA GLY A 885 -30.80 -43.15 3.68
C GLY A 885 -31.57 -43.55 2.40
N GLY A 886 -31.16 -43.07 1.24
CA GLY A 886 -31.70 -43.41 -0.06
C GLY A 886 -30.61 -43.51 -1.10
N ASP A 887 -30.69 -44.49 -1.94
CA ASP A 887 -29.72 -44.68 -3.02
C ASP A 887 -29.75 -43.53 -4.01
N ARG A 888 -28.54 -43.17 -4.49
CA ARG A 888 -28.36 -42.27 -5.63
C ARG A 888 -27.51 -42.97 -6.67
N LEU A 889 -27.89 -42.87 -7.91
CA LEU A 889 -27.12 -43.41 -9.02
C LEU A 889 -27.04 -42.38 -10.15
N ALA A 890 -25.92 -42.34 -10.84
CA ALA A 890 -25.71 -41.50 -12.00
C ALA A 890 -26.05 -42.19 -13.31
N LEU A 891 -26.60 -41.42 -14.24
CA LEU A 891 -26.96 -41.86 -15.59
C LEU A 891 -26.23 -40.95 -16.58
N MET A 892 -25.65 -41.53 -17.64
CA MET A 892 -25.01 -40.78 -18.72
C MET A 892 -25.41 -41.41 -20.07
N LYS A 893 -25.86 -40.56 -21.02
CA LYS A 893 -26.27 -40.99 -22.36
C LYS A 893 -25.33 -40.36 -23.39
N PHE A 894 -24.80 -41.17 -24.29
CA PHE A 894 -23.96 -40.76 -25.40
C PHE A 894 -24.62 -41.12 -26.72
N ASN A 895 -24.48 -40.29 -27.74
CA ASN A 895 -24.89 -40.56 -29.11
C ASN A 895 -23.62 -40.67 -29.99
N PHE A 896 -23.36 -41.84 -30.51
CA PHE A 896 -22.26 -42.15 -31.40
C PHE A 896 -22.74 -42.56 -32.82
N GLY A 897 -24.04 -42.45 -33.10
CA GLY A 897 -24.64 -42.84 -34.38
C GLY A 897 -24.12 -42.05 -35.59
N ALA A 898 -23.54 -40.84 -35.35
CA ALA A 898 -22.89 -40.08 -36.38
C ALA A 898 -21.38 -40.40 -36.56
N TYR A 899 -20.85 -41.33 -35.77
CA TYR A 899 -19.44 -41.72 -35.89
C TYR A 899 -19.25 -42.58 -37.13
N PRO A 900 -18.36 -42.20 -38.08
CA PRO A 900 -18.37 -42.79 -39.43
C PRO A 900 -17.74 -44.15 -39.55
N GLU A 901 -17.03 -44.64 -38.53
CA GLU A 901 -16.27 -45.89 -38.58
C GLU A 901 -16.78 -46.93 -37.56
N PRO A 902 -16.60 -48.22 -37.80
CA PRO A 902 -16.87 -49.24 -36.79
C PRO A 902 -16.13 -49.01 -35.49
N VAL A 903 -16.79 -49.25 -34.37
CA VAL A 903 -16.15 -49.12 -33.06
C VAL A 903 -15.21 -50.32 -32.84
N HIS A 904 -13.90 -50.07 -32.86
CA HIS A 904 -12.87 -51.08 -32.58
C HIS A 904 -12.45 -51.08 -31.12
N SER A 905 -12.43 -49.86 -30.51
CA SER A 905 -12.16 -49.65 -29.09
C SER A 905 -12.90 -48.41 -28.58
N ALA A 906 -13.29 -48.41 -27.31
CA ALA A 906 -13.91 -47.25 -26.70
C ALA A 906 -13.69 -47.21 -25.19
N LYS A 907 -13.43 -46.04 -24.65
CA LYS A 907 -13.29 -45.82 -23.21
C LYS A 907 -14.16 -44.67 -22.73
N LEU A 908 -14.90 -44.88 -21.64
CA LEU A 908 -15.65 -43.88 -20.90
C LEU A 908 -14.73 -43.29 -19.84
N TYR A 909 -14.63 -41.95 -19.82
CA TYR A 909 -13.90 -41.18 -18.82
C TYR A 909 -14.86 -40.31 -18.00
N VAL A 910 -14.72 -40.41 -16.67
CA VAL A 910 -15.47 -39.61 -15.70
C VAL A 910 -14.49 -38.97 -14.73
N TYR A 911 -14.79 -37.75 -14.32
CA TYR A 911 -13.99 -37.04 -13.33
C TYR A 911 -14.66 -37.10 -11.96
N VAL A 912 -13.96 -37.61 -10.97
CA VAL A 912 -14.41 -37.65 -9.59
C VAL A 912 -14.07 -36.29 -8.93
N HIS A 913 -15.12 -35.55 -8.59
CA HIS A 913 -14.99 -34.26 -7.86
C HIS A 913 -14.55 -34.48 -6.41
N ALA A 914 -15.33 -35.29 -5.68
CA ALA A 914 -15.06 -35.69 -4.31
C ALA A 914 -15.16 -37.18 -4.14
N ALA A 915 -14.13 -37.79 -3.56
CA ALA A 915 -14.10 -39.20 -3.20
C ALA A 915 -14.09 -39.33 -1.67
N PRO A 916 -14.76 -40.35 -1.11
CA PRO A 916 -14.72 -40.61 0.33
C PRO A 916 -13.33 -41.10 0.75
N ALA A 917 -13.04 -41.05 2.05
CA ALA A 917 -11.74 -41.43 2.63
C ALA A 917 -11.47 -42.97 2.50
N VAL A 918 -12.48 -43.75 2.16
CA VAL A 918 -12.39 -45.22 1.92
C VAL A 918 -12.68 -45.52 0.46
N ALA A 919 -11.94 -46.41 -0.16
CA ALA A 919 -12.15 -46.79 -1.53
C ALA A 919 -13.61 -47.29 -1.77
N VAL A 920 -14.26 -46.70 -2.77
CA VAL A 920 -15.63 -47.05 -3.19
C VAL A 920 -15.58 -47.67 -4.58
N PRO A 921 -16.05 -48.90 -4.75
CA PRO A 921 -16.17 -49.54 -6.06
C PRO A 921 -17.45 -49.09 -6.76
N VAL A 922 -17.32 -48.11 -7.67
CA VAL A 922 -18.42 -47.65 -8.52
C VAL A 922 -18.59 -48.59 -9.71
N THR A 923 -19.67 -49.34 -9.70
CA THR A 923 -20.03 -50.26 -10.79
C THR A 923 -20.58 -49.48 -11.99
N VAL A 924 -20.05 -49.77 -13.17
CA VAL A 924 -20.50 -49.21 -14.45
C VAL A 924 -21.26 -50.27 -15.21
N GLN A 925 -22.49 -49.95 -15.60
CA GLN A 925 -23.39 -50.85 -16.34
C GLN A 925 -23.90 -50.11 -17.56
N GLY A 926 -23.99 -50.83 -18.66
CA GLY A 926 -24.67 -50.38 -19.87
C GLY A 926 -26.15 -50.77 -19.83
N LEU A 927 -27.04 -49.82 -20.10
CA LEU A 927 -28.47 -50.03 -20.15
C LEU A 927 -28.97 -50.12 -21.59
N THR A 928 -29.91 -51.01 -21.87
CA THR A 928 -30.54 -51.14 -23.20
C THR A 928 -31.68 -50.14 -23.41
N ALA A 929 -32.18 -49.50 -22.35
CA ALA A 929 -33.25 -48.51 -22.39
C ALA A 929 -32.70 -47.09 -22.53
N ASP A 930 -32.87 -46.47 -23.70
CA ASP A 930 -32.30 -45.16 -24.03
C ASP A 930 -33.35 -44.04 -24.15
N GLY A 931 -34.66 -44.34 -23.92
CA GLY A 931 -35.79 -43.43 -24.12
C GLY A 931 -35.97 -42.36 -23.02
N TRP A 932 -34.95 -42.00 -22.27
CA TRP A 932 -35.02 -41.03 -21.22
C TRP A 932 -34.42 -39.67 -21.63
N SER A 933 -34.84 -38.57 -20.96
CA SER A 933 -34.20 -37.23 -21.10
C SER A 933 -33.78 -36.67 -19.76
N LYS A 934 -32.81 -35.82 -19.76
CA LYS A 934 -32.29 -35.21 -18.53
C LYS A 934 -33.33 -34.32 -17.82
N GLU A 935 -34.26 -33.72 -18.56
CA GLU A 935 -35.29 -32.85 -18.04
C GLU A 935 -36.42 -33.59 -17.33
N ALA A 936 -36.61 -34.90 -17.60
CA ALA A 936 -37.75 -35.68 -17.12
C ALA A 936 -37.38 -36.86 -16.23
N VAL A 937 -36.10 -37.30 -16.26
CA VAL A 937 -35.68 -38.49 -15.52
C VAL A 937 -35.69 -38.25 -14.01
N ASN A 938 -36.26 -39.19 -13.27
CA ASN A 938 -36.24 -39.21 -11.79
C ASN A 938 -36.22 -40.68 -11.34
N TRP A 939 -36.25 -40.94 -10.04
CA TRP A 939 -36.17 -42.29 -9.50
C TRP A 939 -37.30 -43.21 -9.95
N ASN A 940 -38.54 -42.69 -10.08
CA ASN A 940 -39.73 -43.46 -10.46
C ASN A 940 -39.69 -43.92 -11.93
N ASN A 941 -39.12 -43.04 -12.81
CA ASN A 941 -39.12 -43.30 -14.26
C ASN A 941 -37.71 -43.54 -14.81
N ARG A 942 -36.73 -43.82 -13.93
CA ARG A 942 -35.34 -44.09 -14.37
C ARG A 942 -35.28 -45.23 -15.38
N PRO A 943 -34.37 -45.17 -16.35
CA PRO A 943 -34.31 -46.20 -17.39
C PRO A 943 -34.11 -47.58 -16.78
N GLY A 944 -35.02 -48.48 -17.13
CA GLY A 944 -34.99 -49.90 -16.80
C GLY A 944 -34.38 -50.74 -17.94
N GLY A 945 -34.73 -51.96 -18.02
CA GLY A 945 -34.26 -52.92 -19.04
C GLY A 945 -33.10 -53.78 -18.61
N THR A 946 -32.50 -54.54 -19.56
CA THR A 946 -31.37 -55.42 -19.25
C THR A 946 -30.11 -54.53 -19.00
N ALA A 947 -29.54 -54.73 -17.81
CA ALA A 947 -28.26 -54.08 -17.46
C ALA A 947 -27.09 -55.01 -17.80
N VAL A 948 -26.17 -54.54 -18.64
CA VAL A 948 -24.94 -55.28 -19.00
C VAL A 948 -23.82 -54.76 -18.08
N SER A 949 -23.22 -55.65 -17.32
CA SER A 949 -22.06 -55.26 -16.47
C SER A 949 -20.85 -54.96 -17.34
N ILE A 950 -20.26 -53.75 -17.19
CA ILE A 950 -19.09 -53.34 -17.93
C ILE A 950 -17.84 -53.52 -17.03
N GLY A 951 -17.91 -53.08 -15.80
CA GLY A 951 -16.81 -53.19 -14.84
C GLY A 951 -16.97 -52.25 -13.65
N THR A 952 -15.91 -52.09 -12.90
CA THR A 952 -15.92 -51.30 -11.65
C THR A 952 -14.74 -50.32 -11.62
N LEU A 953 -15.03 -49.07 -11.34
CA LEU A 953 -14.06 -48.05 -11.04
C LEU A 953 -13.73 -48.05 -9.53
N GLN A 954 -12.47 -48.23 -9.16
CA GLN A 954 -12.07 -48.18 -7.76
C GLN A 954 -11.77 -46.69 -7.43
N VAL A 955 -12.76 -46.03 -6.87
CA VAL A 955 -12.65 -44.59 -6.54
C VAL A 955 -11.95 -44.43 -5.20
N VAL A 956 -10.75 -43.89 -5.23
CA VAL A 956 -9.89 -43.68 -4.04
C VAL A 956 -9.54 -42.23 -3.78
N GLN A 957 -9.64 -41.37 -4.79
CA GLN A 957 -9.30 -39.93 -4.72
C GLN A 957 -10.00 -39.15 -5.83
N SER A 958 -9.97 -37.87 -5.75
CA SER A 958 -10.39 -36.93 -6.81
C SER A 958 -9.53 -37.10 -8.06
N GLY A 959 -10.12 -36.96 -9.26
CA GLY A 959 -9.41 -37.04 -10.56
C GLY A 959 -10.11 -37.87 -11.61
N TRP A 960 -9.43 -38.12 -12.75
CA TRP A 960 -9.94 -38.87 -13.87
C TRP A 960 -9.92 -40.40 -13.65
N TYR A 961 -11.02 -41.04 -14.00
CA TYR A 961 -11.16 -42.49 -14.04
C TYR A 961 -11.64 -42.91 -15.43
N GLY A 962 -11.03 -43.94 -15.98
CA GLY A 962 -11.39 -44.46 -17.30
C GLY A 962 -11.74 -45.96 -17.25
N ILE A 963 -12.75 -46.36 -18.01
CA ILE A 963 -13.17 -47.75 -18.13
C ILE A 963 -13.42 -48.10 -19.57
N ASP A 964 -13.03 -49.33 -19.97
CA ASP A 964 -13.30 -49.85 -21.31
C ASP A 964 -14.80 -50.14 -21.48
N VAL A 965 -15.40 -49.56 -22.52
CA VAL A 965 -16.83 -49.72 -22.88
C VAL A 965 -17.01 -50.29 -24.29
N THR A 966 -15.94 -50.75 -24.90
CA THR A 966 -15.88 -51.24 -26.30
C THR A 966 -16.98 -52.24 -26.63
N SER A 967 -17.06 -53.34 -25.88
CA SER A 967 -18.01 -54.43 -26.11
C SER A 967 -19.46 -53.94 -26.00
N PHE A 968 -19.72 -53.01 -25.08
CA PHE A 968 -21.09 -52.47 -24.92
C PHE A 968 -21.44 -51.56 -26.11
N LEU A 969 -20.58 -50.67 -26.57
CA LEU A 969 -20.83 -49.82 -27.74
C LEU A 969 -21.01 -50.66 -29.00
N GLN A 970 -20.18 -51.71 -29.19
CA GLN A 970 -20.30 -52.61 -30.31
C GLN A 970 -21.63 -53.35 -30.35
N SER A 971 -22.27 -53.60 -29.22
CA SER A 971 -23.58 -54.22 -29.11
C SER A 971 -24.76 -53.31 -29.42
N ARG A 972 -24.53 -52.01 -29.60
CA ARG A 972 -25.58 -51.01 -29.84
C ARG A 972 -25.71 -50.69 -31.35
N THR A 973 -26.88 -51.06 -31.90
CA THR A 973 -27.16 -50.84 -33.34
C THR A 973 -27.84 -49.52 -33.63
N ASP A 974 -28.36 -48.86 -32.60
CA ASP A 974 -29.05 -47.55 -32.69
C ASP A 974 -28.10 -46.35 -32.51
N GLY A 975 -26.81 -46.56 -32.25
CA GLY A 975 -25.81 -45.52 -32.04
C GLY A 975 -25.99 -44.75 -30.73
N ILE A 976 -26.77 -45.25 -29.77
CA ILE A 976 -27.00 -44.63 -28.47
C ILE A 976 -26.54 -45.59 -27.36
N ALA A 977 -25.82 -45.06 -26.38
CA ALA A 977 -25.37 -45.79 -25.21
C ALA A 977 -25.73 -45.05 -23.92
N THR A 978 -26.49 -45.71 -23.05
CA THR A 978 -26.76 -45.23 -21.68
C THR A 978 -25.91 -46.00 -20.68
N PHE A 979 -25.18 -45.30 -19.85
CA PHE A 979 -24.42 -45.86 -18.74
C PHE A 979 -25.09 -45.53 -17.42
N ARG A 980 -25.15 -46.50 -16.51
CA ARG A 980 -25.52 -46.34 -15.12
C ARG A 980 -24.29 -46.57 -14.25
N LEU A 981 -23.97 -45.60 -13.40
CA LEU A 981 -22.91 -45.69 -12.42
C LEU A 981 -23.54 -45.74 -11.02
N ALA A 982 -23.24 -46.79 -10.26
CA ALA A 982 -23.83 -47.04 -8.93
C ALA A 982 -22.80 -47.61 -7.96
N ASP A 983 -22.85 -47.22 -6.68
CA ASP A 983 -22.22 -47.97 -5.60
C ASP A 983 -23.15 -49.14 -5.25
N MET A 984 -22.60 -50.33 -5.04
CA MET A 984 -23.34 -51.54 -4.69
C MET A 984 -22.89 -52.14 -3.36
N ASN A 985 -22.26 -51.30 -2.48
CA ASN A 985 -21.56 -51.82 -1.29
C ASN A 985 -22.22 -51.50 0.06
N THR A 986 -23.33 -50.78 0.09
CA THR A 986 -24.10 -50.41 1.29
C THR A 986 -23.26 -49.72 2.39
N LYS A 987 -22.19 -49.01 2.01
CA LYS A 987 -21.28 -48.34 2.97
C LYS A 987 -21.65 -46.89 3.27
N ASN A 988 -22.73 -46.37 2.68
CA ASN A 988 -23.19 -44.99 2.86
C ASN A 988 -22.06 -43.94 2.60
N SER A 989 -21.30 -44.18 1.54
CA SER A 989 -20.15 -43.37 1.15
C SER A 989 -20.44 -42.63 -0.15
N LEU A 990 -20.56 -41.30 -0.11
CA LEU A 990 -20.89 -40.49 -1.28
C LEU A 990 -19.66 -40.32 -2.20
N VAL A 991 -19.89 -40.62 -3.49
CA VAL A 991 -18.98 -40.25 -4.60
C VAL A 991 -19.69 -39.25 -5.48
N GLN A 992 -19.00 -38.15 -5.81
CA GLN A 992 -19.51 -37.09 -6.70
C GLN A 992 -18.70 -37.05 -7.99
N LEU A 993 -19.38 -37.10 -9.11
CA LEU A 993 -18.76 -36.96 -10.45
C LEU A 993 -19.16 -35.63 -11.06
N HIS A 994 -18.30 -35.07 -11.92
CA HIS A 994 -18.70 -33.95 -12.76
C HIS A 994 -19.76 -34.37 -13.77
N SER A 995 -20.78 -33.53 -13.98
CA SER A 995 -21.77 -33.69 -15.05
C SER A 995 -21.31 -32.98 -16.32
N LYS A 996 -22.14 -33.06 -17.36
CA LYS A 996 -21.94 -32.27 -18.58
C LYS A 996 -22.22 -30.78 -18.40
N GLU A 997 -22.90 -30.38 -17.33
CA GLU A 997 -23.11 -28.98 -16.91
C GLU A 997 -21.92 -28.37 -16.19
N HIS A 998 -20.99 -29.18 -15.69
CA HIS A 998 -19.80 -28.66 -15.03
C HIS A 998 -18.87 -27.97 -16.04
N MET A 999 -18.39 -26.79 -15.71
CA MET A 999 -17.54 -25.95 -16.61
C MET A 999 -16.22 -26.64 -16.96
N GLU A 1000 -15.69 -27.47 -16.07
CA GLU A 1000 -14.42 -28.17 -16.22
C GLU A 1000 -14.61 -29.69 -16.11
N HIS A 1001 -13.72 -30.47 -16.75
CA HIS A 1001 -13.64 -31.92 -16.59
C HIS A 1001 -14.95 -32.71 -16.88
N GLN A 1002 -15.71 -32.29 -17.89
CA GLN A 1002 -16.94 -32.99 -18.31
C GLN A 1002 -16.65 -34.41 -18.74
N PRO A 1003 -17.54 -35.40 -18.42
CA PRO A 1003 -17.37 -36.80 -18.87
C PRO A 1003 -17.34 -36.90 -20.39
N TYR A 1004 -16.68 -37.92 -20.91
CA TYR A 1004 -16.59 -38.18 -22.33
C TYR A 1004 -16.33 -39.66 -22.64
N VAL A 1005 -16.67 -40.07 -23.86
CA VAL A 1005 -16.27 -41.35 -24.45
C VAL A 1005 -15.33 -41.08 -25.61
N ILE A 1006 -14.22 -41.82 -25.65
CA ILE A 1006 -13.31 -41.85 -26.80
C ILE A 1006 -13.57 -43.14 -27.56
N ILE A 1007 -13.75 -43.04 -28.87
CA ILE A 1007 -13.92 -44.15 -29.78
C ILE A 1007 -12.69 -44.24 -30.69
N ASN A 1008 -12.13 -45.45 -30.87
CA ASN A 1008 -10.93 -45.71 -31.70
C ASN A 1008 -9.80 -44.68 -31.43
N PRO A 1009 -9.31 -44.57 -30.20
CA PRO A 1009 -8.27 -43.63 -29.83
C PRO A 1009 -6.93 -43.91 -30.54
#